data_3b9adc196225c5d1070fd6ade9c59df4
#
_entry.id   3b9adc196225c5d1070fd6ade9c59df4
#
_cell.length_a   1.000
_cell.length_b   1.000
_cell.length_c   1.000
_cell.angle_alpha   90.00
_cell.angle_beta   90.00
_cell.angle_gamma   90.00
#
_symmetry.space_group_name_H-M   'P 1'
#
loop_
_entity.id
_entity.type
_entity.pdbx_description
1 polymer ?
#
loop_
_entity_poly.entity_id
_entity_poly.type
_entity_poly.pdbx_seq_one_letter_code
_entity_poly.pdbx_strand_id
1 'polypeptide(L)'
;MRIVLVNMPWAMIDVPSLALGIMRNAAVAKVPDAEVTVVHANLDYVDWIVERRRFTRQDYHFYCLDSYFSAVGDWVFSSALYDDPQWRVRELGDEVALTDERREFSIDLHRSAPEFIQGLADRIVATKPDVVGFTSTFQQNTAALATARAIKRVAPDVRTVFGGANCDGDQGAALHRNFDFVDYVVRGEGETAFPALLTALSRADTAALASTPGLCWRGPDGVARANPMASRPLLPNEIISPDYDGYFERLESSAARSWVEPKLVVEGARGCWWGEKHHCKFCGLNGSFMQFRSKSPNQFYDEIIRLVERHQVLDMYVVDNILDMGYLTTLLPRLTESGYDLRLHYEIKGNLRRDQLTALADAGLVSVQPGVENLSTRVLKIMDKGITGCQNVRLLRDAASAGLAPAWNYLYGFPGELPEDYLPLIEQFPALHHLTPLDVVARIVVERFSPYFNRPELGFTPLAPAPSYRRIYDLPEAELMDLAYMFSAPELGIDESVADQLRAAAEEWQREHVRSRLSQLDLGDSIVLISRRRRFDWTVLTLRDPVEVAAFRLLDQPHKPAALLRKLAGQATAAGIETLLDRWRRLGIVFTDAGQYVHVAAEATNDELLRFEEHFVGSRPDIVGGADSPAMAEAVGA
;
A
#
# COMPACT_ATOMS: atom_id res chain seq x y z
N MET A 1 22.84 -25.34 14.87
CA MET A 1 21.38 -25.16 15.11
C MET A 1 20.68 -25.05 13.77
N ARG A 2 19.69 -25.92 13.51
CA ARG A 2 18.88 -25.89 12.28
C ARG A 2 17.61 -25.06 12.49
N ILE A 3 17.45 -24.04 11.66
CA ILE A 3 16.36 -23.08 11.74
C ILE A 3 15.60 -23.11 10.43
N VAL A 4 14.28 -23.28 10.49
CA VAL A 4 13.39 -23.17 9.33
C VAL A 4 12.52 -21.93 9.52
N LEU A 5 12.61 -20.99 8.58
CA LEU A 5 11.73 -19.81 8.53
C LEU A 5 10.63 -20.03 7.49
N VAL A 6 9.40 -19.72 7.81
CA VAL A 6 8.24 -20.07 6.96
C VAL A 6 7.48 -18.83 6.53
N ASN A 7 7.28 -18.69 5.22
CA ASN A 7 6.39 -17.69 4.62
C ASN A 7 5.03 -18.35 4.31
N MET A 8 4.04 -18.11 5.14
CA MET A 8 2.75 -18.79 5.06
C MET A 8 1.82 -18.21 3.98
N PRO A 9 0.82 -18.95 3.47
CA PRO A 9 -0.37 -18.36 2.86
C PRO A 9 -1.04 -17.38 3.85
N TRP A 10 -1.51 -16.17 3.51
CA TRP A 10 -1.61 -15.64 2.15
C TRP A 10 -0.58 -14.53 1.91
N ALA A 11 0.69 -14.85 2.01
CA ALA A 11 1.72 -13.91 1.56
C ALA A 11 1.60 -13.68 0.05
N MET A 12 1.93 -12.48 -0.41
CA MET A 12 2.02 -12.20 -1.84
C MET A 12 2.96 -13.20 -2.53
N ILE A 13 2.64 -13.55 -3.77
CA ILE A 13 3.40 -14.56 -4.54
C ILE A 13 4.34 -13.95 -5.57
N ASP A 14 4.20 -12.67 -5.86
CA ASP A 14 5.02 -11.93 -6.82
C ASP A 14 6.20 -11.19 -6.17
N VAL A 15 6.34 -11.29 -4.84
CA VAL A 15 7.41 -10.65 -4.08
C VAL A 15 7.98 -11.60 -3.00
N PRO A 16 9.29 -11.53 -2.71
CA PRO A 16 9.88 -12.20 -1.56
C PRO A 16 9.45 -11.56 -0.23
N SER A 17 9.51 -12.31 0.86
CA SER A 17 9.30 -11.78 2.20
C SER A 17 10.53 -11.00 2.68
N LEU A 18 10.39 -9.67 2.81
CA LEU A 18 11.42 -8.80 3.37
C LEU A 18 11.84 -9.26 4.77
N ALA A 19 10.85 -9.53 5.64
CA ALA A 19 11.11 -9.94 7.02
C ALA A 19 11.94 -11.22 7.09
N LEU A 20 11.60 -12.24 6.30
CA LEU A 20 12.36 -13.51 6.30
C LEU A 20 13.76 -13.35 5.68
N GLY A 21 13.91 -12.55 4.63
CA GLY A 21 15.21 -12.23 4.06
C GLY A 21 16.14 -11.56 5.07
N ILE A 22 15.61 -10.60 5.84
CA ILE A 22 16.34 -9.93 6.93
C ILE A 22 16.66 -10.90 8.06
N MET A 23 15.67 -11.67 8.55
CA MET A 23 15.86 -12.60 9.68
C MET A 23 16.84 -13.71 9.35
N ARG A 24 16.83 -14.22 8.11
CA ARG A 24 17.84 -15.18 7.64
C ARG A 24 19.25 -14.59 7.76
N ASN A 25 19.49 -13.42 7.19
CA ASN A 25 20.80 -12.77 7.26
C ASN A 25 21.21 -12.40 8.69
N ALA A 26 20.26 -11.94 9.52
CA ALA A 26 20.51 -11.63 10.93
C ALA A 26 20.95 -12.89 11.72
N ALA A 27 20.28 -14.02 11.50
CA ALA A 27 20.63 -15.28 12.16
C ALA A 27 22.00 -15.81 11.70
N VAL A 28 22.24 -15.85 10.39
CA VAL A 28 23.54 -16.32 9.83
C VAL A 28 24.70 -15.45 10.29
N ALA A 29 24.51 -14.12 10.36
CA ALA A 29 25.58 -13.20 10.75
C ALA A 29 25.90 -13.21 12.25
N LYS A 30 24.90 -13.48 13.11
CA LYS A 30 25.03 -13.29 14.56
C LYS A 30 25.01 -14.58 15.38
N VAL A 31 24.58 -15.70 14.80
CA VAL A 31 24.49 -16.98 15.51
C VAL A 31 25.49 -17.97 14.89
N PRO A 32 26.57 -18.35 15.61
CA PRO A 32 27.55 -19.32 15.10
C PRO A 32 26.89 -20.65 14.72
N ASP A 33 27.31 -21.21 13.58
CA ASP A 33 26.86 -22.51 13.07
C ASP A 33 25.32 -22.60 12.89
N ALA A 34 24.63 -21.48 12.65
CA ALA A 34 23.23 -21.48 12.29
C ALA A 34 23.04 -21.90 10.82
N GLU A 35 22.31 -22.99 10.61
CA GLU A 35 21.82 -23.42 9.30
C GLU A 35 20.39 -22.91 9.14
N VAL A 36 20.18 -21.91 8.27
CA VAL A 36 18.87 -21.27 8.09
C VAL A 36 18.30 -21.60 6.72
N THR A 37 17.15 -22.25 6.69
CA THR A 37 16.37 -22.53 5.49
C THR A 37 15.07 -21.72 5.50
N VAL A 38 14.69 -21.17 4.34
CA VAL A 38 13.38 -20.49 4.17
C VAL A 38 12.44 -21.39 3.37
N VAL A 39 11.27 -21.67 3.93
CA VAL A 39 10.19 -22.41 3.27
C VAL A 39 9.14 -21.39 2.79
N HIS A 40 8.93 -21.38 1.48
CA HIS A 40 7.93 -20.50 0.84
C HIS A 40 6.60 -21.26 0.72
N ALA A 41 5.94 -21.48 1.87
CA ALA A 41 4.69 -22.24 1.95
C ALA A 41 3.52 -21.57 1.21
N ASN A 42 3.58 -20.27 0.95
CA ASN A 42 2.68 -19.57 0.05
C ASN A 42 2.76 -20.09 -1.39
N LEU A 43 3.96 -20.34 -1.92
CA LEU A 43 4.19 -20.94 -3.24
C LEU A 43 3.84 -22.44 -3.22
N ASP A 44 4.17 -23.15 -2.14
CA ASP A 44 3.79 -24.55 -1.95
C ASP A 44 2.27 -24.73 -1.96
N TYR A 45 1.52 -23.76 -1.39
CA TYR A 45 0.07 -23.78 -1.41
C TYR A 45 -0.49 -23.61 -2.81
N VAL A 46 0.09 -22.72 -3.62
CA VAL A 46 -0.30 -22.58 -5.04
C VAL A 46 -0.12 -23.91 -5.76
N ASP A 47 1.05 -24.55 -5.64
CA ASP A 47 1.31 -25.81 -6.31
C ASP A 47 0.34 -26.91 -5.83
N TRP A 48 0.14 -27.00 -4.52
CA TRP A 48 -0.75 -28.00 -3.91
C TRP A 48 -2.20 -27.84 -4.35
N ILE A 49 -2.71 -26.60 -4.48
CA ILE A 49 -4.11 -26.34 -4.80
C ILE A 49 -4.41 -26.51 -6.28
N VAL A 50 -3.51 -26.10 -7.18
CA VAL A 50 -3.72 -26.23 -8.64
C VAL A 50 -3.71 -27.69 -9.12
N GLU A 51 -3.02 -28.59 -8.40
CA GLU A 51 -3.08 -30.03 -8.67
C GLU A 51 -4.44 -30.66 -8.34
N ARG A 52 -5.22 -30.04 -7.47
CA ARG A 52 -6.47 -30.59 -6.90
C ARG A 52 -7.72 -29.96 -7.50
N ARG A 53 -7.61 -28.71 -7.94
CA ARG A 53 -8.77 -27.96 -8.47
C ARG A 53 -8.32 -26.80 -9.36
N ARG A 54 -9.29 -26.26 -10.11
CA ARG A 54 -9.08 -24.99 -10.80
C ARG A 54 -8.90 -23.89 -9.77
N PHE A 55 -7.74 -23.27 -9.80
CA PHE A 55 -7.37 -22.14 -8.96
C PHE A 55 -6.54 -21.16 -9.79
N THR A 56 -6.78 -19.87 -9.66
CA THR A 56 -6.20 -18.85 -10.52
C THR A 56 -5.44 -17.80 -9.70
N ARG A 57 -4.66 -16.95 -10.37
CA ARG A 57 -4.04 -15.78 -9.76
C ARG A 57 -5.08 -14.88 -9.07
N GLN A 58 -6.26 -14.67 -9.69
CA GLN A 58 -7.33 -13.85 -9.11
C GLN A 58 -7.90 -14.46 -7.84
N ASP A 59 -8.02 -15.79 -7.78
CA ASP A 59 -8.45 -16.46 -6.55
C ASP A 59 -7.43 -16.26 -5.44
N TYR A 60 -6.14 -16.42 -5.73
CA TYR A 60 -5.09 -16.16 -4.73
C TYR A 60 -5.12 -14.71 -4.26
N HIS A 61 -5.23 -13.75 -5.20
CA HIS A 61 -5.29 -12.32 -4.90
C HIS A 61 -6.47 -11.98 -3.99
N PHE A 62 -7.63 -12.58 -4.22
CA PHE A 62 -8.80 -12.39 -3.37
C PHE A 62 -8.50 -12.73 -1.90
N TYR A 63 -7.91 -13.90 -1.62
CA TYR A 63 -7.59 -14.30 -0.25
C TYR A 63 -6.38 -13.56 0.33
N CYS A 64 -5.47 -13.10 -0.51
CA CYS A 64 -4.30 -12.34 -0.08
C CYS A 64 -4.66 -10.89 0.28
N LEU A 65 -5.43 -10.20 -0.57
CA LEU A 65 -5.66 -8.75 -0.50
C LEU A 65 -7.14 -8.37 -0.43
N ASP A 66 -7.98 -8.80 -1.38
CA ASP A 66 -9.35 -8.27 -1.51
C ASP A 66 -10.21 -8.58 -0.28
N SER A 67 -10.00 -9.74 0.33
CA SER A 67 -10.73 -10.17 1.53
C SER A 67 -10.11 -9.70 2.86
N TYR A 68 -9.12 -8.82 2.83
CA TYR A 68 -8.36 -8.41 4.03
C TYR A 68 -9.27 -7.89 5.16
N PHE A 69 -10.17 -6.98 4.87
CA PHE A 69 -11.08 -6.42 5.88
C PHE A 69 -12.12 -7.41 6.40
N SER A 70 -12.48 -8.41 5.60
CA SER A 70 -13.38 -9.49 6.00
C SER A 70 -12.65 -10.71 6.57
N ALA A 71 -11.32 -10.75 6.43
CA ALA A 71 -10.41 -11.80 6.91
C ALA A 71 -10.82 -13.23 6.48
N VAL A 72 -11.34 -13.37 5.25
CA VAL A 72 -11.73 -14.68 4.70
C VAL A 72 -10.49 -15.56 4.49
N GLY A 73 -9.35 -14.97 4.14
CA GLY A 73 -8.09 -15.70 3.98
C GLY A 73 -7.65 -16.37 5.29
N ASP A 74 -7.65 -15.64 6.41
CA ASP A 74 -7.35 -16.22 7.71
C ASP A 74 -8.40 -17.27 8.13
N TRP A 75 -9.70 -17.01 7.86
CA TRP A 75 -10.75 -17.96 8.17
C TRP A 75 -10.57 -19.30 7.43
N VAL A 76 -10.04 -19.31 6.20
CA VAL A 76 -9.78 -20.55 5.45
C VAL A 76 -8.95 -21.56 6.27
N PHE A 77 -7.96 -21.10 7.02
CA PHE A 77 -7.08 -21.96 7.80
C PHE A 77 -7.55 -22.23 9.23
N SER A 78 -8.67 -21.64 9.67
CA SER A 78 -9.21 -21.88 11.02
C SER A 78 -9.71 -23.31 11.22
N SER A 79 -10.17 -23.99 10.16
CA SER A 79 -10.51 -25.42 10.21
C SER A 79 -9.32 -26.29 10.64
N ALA A 80 -8.12 -25.96 10.13
CA ALA A 80 -6.89 -26.65 10.51
C ALA A 80 -6.42 -26.26 11.92
N LEU A 81 -6.65 -25.00 12.33
CA LEU A 81 -6.31 -24.54 13.67
C LEU A 81 -7.16 -25.25 14.76
N TYR A 82 -8.43 -25.53 14.48
CA TYR A 82 -9.35 -26.12 15.46
C TYR A 82 -9.68 -27.60 15.20
N ASP A 83 -9.13 -28.22 14.16
CA ASP A 83 -9.44 -29.59 13.70
C ASP A 83 -10.94 -29.80 13.41
N ASP A 84 -11.59 -28.78 12.91
CA ASP A 84 -13.01 -28.81 12.61
C ASP A 84 -13.29 -28.29 11.20
N PRO A 85 -13.58 -29.16 10.22
CA PRO A 85 -13.92 -28.75 8.86
C PRO A 85 -15.23 -27.95 8.74
N GLN A 86 -16.00 -27.84 9.82
CA GLN A 86 -17.23 -27.06 9.91
C GLN A 86 -17.06 -25.80 10.77
N TRP A 87 -15.82 -25.48 11.18
CA TRP A 87 -15.53 -24.35 12.04
C TRP A 87 -16.16 -23.07 11.52
N ARG A 88 -17.20 -22.60 12.20
CA ARG A 88 -17.92 -21.33 11.94
C ARG A 88 -18.24 -21.06 10.46
N VAL A 89 -18.58 -22.13 9.71
CA VAL A 89 -18.99 -22.04 8.29
C VAL A 89 -20.27 -21.23 8.13
N ARG A 90 -21.20 -21.34 9.11
CA ARG A 90 -22.46 -20.60 9.11
C ARG A 90 -22.22 -19.10 9.24
N GLU A 91 -21.36 -18.70 10.17
CA GLU A 91 -21.02 -17.31 10.43
C GLU A 91 -20.38 -16.63 9.21
N LEU A 92 -19.59 -17.35 8.42
CA LEU A 92 -19.10 -16.82 7.14
C LEU A 92 -20.27 -16.43 6.22
N GLY A 93 -21.30 -17.28 6.12
CA GLY A 93 -22.46 -17.03 5.26
C GLY A 93 -23.29 -15.84 5.70
N ASP A 94 -23.42 -15.64 7.00
CA ASP A 94 -24.28 -14.61 7.59
C ASP A 94 -23.59 -13.22 7.67
N GLU A 95 -22.27 -13.18 7.84
CA GLU A 95 -21.55 -11.94 8.16
C GLU A 95 -20.78 -11.35 6.98
N VAL A 96 -20.48 -12.12 5.94
CA VAL A 96 -19.63 -11.65 4.82
C VAL A 96 -20.41 -11.64 3.52
N ALA A 97 -20.46 -10.48 2.89
CA ALA A 97 -21.08 -10.30 1.57
C ALA A 97 -20.20 -10.94 0.47
N LEU A 98 -20.42 -12.21 0.21
CA LEU A 98 -19.78 -12.97 -0.86
C LEU A 98 -20.85 -13.43 -1.86
N THR A 99 -20.46 -13.56 -3.14
CA THR A 99 -21.29 -14.31 -4.10
C THR A 99 -21.40 -15.77 -3.66
N ASP A 100 -22.47 -16.45 -4.03
CA ASP A 100 -22.66 -17.86 -3.66
C ASP A 100 -21.49 -18.72 -4.14
N GLU A 101 -21.02 -18.50 -5.37
CA GLU A 101 -19.85 -19.19 -5.93
C GLU A 101 -18.59 -18.96 -5.07
N ARG A 102 -18.30 -17.73 -4.70
CA ARG A 102 -17.12 -17.40 -3.87
C ARG A 102 -17.24 -17.96 -2.45
N ARG A 103 -18.45 -17.98 -1.92
CA ARG A 103 -18.73 -18.56 -0.60
C ARG A 103 -18.49 -20.07 -0.59
N GLU A 104 -19.08 -20.80 -1.53
CA GLU A 104 -18.89 -22.25 -1.67
C GLU A 104 -17.42 -22.59 -1.90
N PHE A 105 -16.74 -21.84 -2.74
CA PHE A 105 -15.32 -22.01 -2.99
C PHE A 105 -14.47 -21.79 -1.72
N SER A 106 -14.77 -20.77 -0.93
CA SER A 106 -14.08 -20.50 0.35
C SER A 106 -14.31 -21.62 1.37
N ILE A 107 -15.54 -22.16 1.45
CA ILE A 107 -15.86 -23.31 2.31
C ILE A 107 -15.09 -24.56 1.88
N ASP A 108 -14.91 -24.76 0.58
CA ASP A 108 -14.18 -25.90 0.07
C ASP A 108 -12.66 -25.80 0.36
N LEU A 109 -12.07 -24.60 0.24
CA LEU A 109 -10.70 -24.34 0.67
C LEU A 109 -10.54 -24.58 2.19
N HIS A 110 -11.48 -24.07 2.98
CA HIS A 110 -11.50 -24.24 4.42
C HIS A 110 -11.51 -25.72 4.84
N ARG A 111 -12.35 -26.54 4.19
CA ARG A 111 -12.41 -27.98 4.45
C ARG A 111 -11.15 -28.73 4.06
N SER A 112 -10.42 -28.26 3.05
CA SER A 112 -9.19 -28.88 2.57
C SER A 112 -7.92 -28.36 3.25
N ALA A 113 -7.98 -27.25 3.98
CA ALA A 113 -6.84 -26.65 4.65
C ALA A 113 -6.09 -27.59 5.63
N PRO A 114 -6.76 -28.46 6.43
CA PRO A 114 -6.06 -29.41 7.30
C PRO A 114 -5.10 -30.35 6.58
N GLU A 115 -5.44 -30.80 5.36
CA GLU A 115 -4.56 -31.67 4.56
C GLU A 115 -3.27 -30.95 4.15
N PHE A 116 -3.39 -29.72 3.66
CA PHE A 116 -2.22 -28.90 3.32
C PHE A 116 -1.32 -28.64 4.54
N ILE A 117 -1.92 -28.22 5.66
CA ILE A 117 -1.19 -27.89 6.90
C ILE A 117 -0.45 -29.10 7.44
N GLN A 118 -1.09 -30.29 7.47
CA GLN A 118 -0.44 -31.52 7.93
C GLN A 118 0.73 -31.90 7.02
N GLY A 119 0.54 -31.88 5.69
CA GLY A 119 1.59 -32.18 4.73
C GLY A 119 2.77 -31.20 4.82
N LEU A 120 2.51 -29.92 5.08
CA LEU A 120 3.55 -28.90 5.30
C LEU A 120 4.32 -29.17 6.60
N ALA A 121 3.62 -29.45 7.69
CA ALA A 121 4.23 -29.76 8.99
C ALA A 121 5.15 -31.00 8.90
N ASP A 122 4.68 -32.07 8.24
CA ASP A 122 5.45 -33.29 8.04
C ASP A 122 6.75 -33.03 7.25
N ARG A 123 6.68 -32.24 6.17
CA ARG A 123 7.88 -31.84 5.39
C ARG A 123 8.86 -31.02 6.22
N ILE A 124 8.35 -30.06 7.01
CA ILE A 124 9.21 -29.24 7.88
C ILE A 124 9.89 -30.14 8.94
N VAL A 125 9.16 -30.97 9.63
CA VAL A 125 9.69 -31.86 10.68
C VAL A 125 10.70 -32.87 10.12
N ALA A 126 10.52 -33.35 8.88
CA ALA A 126 11.47 -34.25 8.22
C ALA A 126 12.89 -33.63 8.07
N THR A 127 13.02 -32.32 8.05
CA THR A 127 14.32 -31.61 8.06
C THR A 127 15.00 -31.59 9.42
N LYS A 128 14.31 -32.04 10.48
CA LYS A 128 14.76 -32.08 11.87
C LYS A 128 15.21 -30.69 12.38
N PRO A 129 14.35 -29.67 12.32
CA PRO A 129 14.70 -28.35 12.80
C PRO A 129 14.76 -28.29 14.33
N ASP A 130 15.66 -27.45 14.85
CA ASP A 130 15.66 -27.07 16.28
C ASP A 130 14.63 -25.96 16.55
N VAL A 131 14.47 -25.05 15.55
CA VAL A 131 13.57 -23.88 15.61
C VAL A 131 12.82 -23.74 14.29
N VAL A 132 11.50 -23.48 14.40
CA VAL A 132 10.67 -23.08 13.26
C VAL A 132 10.10 -21.67 13.55
N GLY A 133 10.45 -20.71 12.67
CA GLY A 133 10.03 -19.31 12.77
C GLY A 133 8.98 -18.95 11.72
N PHE A 134 7.94 -18.24 12.14
CA PHE A 134 6.88 -17.76 11.27
C PHE A 134 6.88 -16.23 11.25
N THR A 135 6.87 -15.63 10.04
CA THR A 135 6.46 -14.24 9.90
C THR A 135 4.96 -14.19 9.70
N SER A 136 4.30 -13.21 10.31
CA SER A 136 2.86 -13.01 10.18
C SER A 136 2.54 -11.54 9.92
N THR A 137 1.97 -11.29 8.74
CA THR A 137 1.41 -10.00 8.34
C THR A 137 0.07 -10.25 7.64
N PHE A 138 -0.83 -9.28 7.65
CA PHE A 138 -2.14 -9.44 7.02
C PHE A 138 -2.84 -10.75 7.38
N GLN A 139 -3.22 -11.56 6.40
CA GLN A 139 -3.98 -12.80 6.55
C GLN A 139 -3.09 -14.07 6.65
N GLN A 140 -1.94 -13.99 7.33
CA GLN A 140 -1.02 -15.13 7.49
C GLN A 140 -1.13 -15.80 8.87
N ASN A 141 -1.87 -15.21 9.81
CA ASN A 141 -1.78 -15.58 11.23
C ASN A 141 -2.34 -16.98 11.49
N THR A 142 -3.50 -17.27 10.96
CA THR A 142 -4.19 -18.54 11.23
C THR A 142 -3.49 -19.73 10.59
N ALA A 143 -2.97 -19.57 9.37
CA ALA A 143 -2.18 -20.60 8.70
C ALA A 143 -0.87 -20.89 9.47
N ALA A 144 -0.21 -19.85 10.00
CA ALA A 144 1.00 -20.00 10.82
C ALA A 144 0.70 -20.74 12.13
N LEU A 145 -0.37 -20.36 12.84
CA LEU A 145 -0.81 -21.01 14.08
C LEU A 145 -1.18 -22.48 13.86
N ALA A 146 -1.93 -22.78 12.79
CA ALA A 146 -2.32 -24.15 12.46
C ALA A 146 -1.08 -25.03 12.17
N THR A 147 -0.10 -24.48 11.44
CA THR A 147 1.16 -25.19 11.13
C THR A 147 2.00 -25.42 12.39
N ALA A 148 2.14 -24.41 13.25
CA ALA A 148 2.86 -24.55 14.52
C ALA A 148 2.22 -25.62 15.41
N ARG A 149 0.90 -25.64 15.51
CA ARG A 149 0.14 -26.66 16.25
C ARG A 149 0.38 -28.07 15.68
N ALA A 150 0.35 -28.22 14.35
CA ALA A 150 0.61 -29.50 13.69
C ALA A 150 2.06 -29.97 13.92
N ILE A 151 3.04 -29.08 13.87
CA ILE A 151 4.46 -29.40 14.19
C ILE A 151 4.59 -29.88 15.63
N LYS A 152 3.99 -29.18 16.61
CA LYS A 152 4.08 -29.54 18.02
C LYS A 152 3.44 -30.89 18.34
N ARG A 153 2.44 -31.34 17.57
CA ARG A 153 1.84 -32.67 17.72
C ARG A 153 2.79 -33.81 17.37
N VAL A 154 3.62 -33.63 16.35
CA VAL A 154 4.52 -34.67 15.83
C VAL A 154 5.96 -34.53 16.34
N ALA A 155 6.36 -33.32 16.70
CA ALA A 155 7.69 -32.99 17.18
C ALA A 155 7.64 -31.94 18.30
N PRO A 156 7.21 -32.30 19.54
CA PRO A 156 6.97 -31.35 20.63
C PRO A 156 8.22 -30.58 21.08
N ASP A 157 9.43 -31.11 20.82
CA ASP A 157 10.70 -30.48 21.18
C ASP A 157 11.12 -29.37 20.23
N VAL A 158 10.55 -29.29 19.03
CA VAL A 158 10.81 -28.20 18.07
C VAL A 158 10.30 -26.89 18.64
N ARG A 159 11.13 -25.87 18.68
CA ARG A 159 10.76 -24.55 19.18
C ARG A 159 10.06 -23.74 18.10
N THR A 160 8.88 -23.19 18.41
CA THR A 160 8.12 -22.32 17.51
C THR A 160 8.30 -20.87 17.88
N VAL A 161 8.61 -20.02 16.88
CA VAL A 161 8.85 -18.58 17.06
C VAL A 161 7.96 -17.80 16.10
N PHE A 162 7.25 -16.79 16.58
CA PHE A 162 6.42 -15.89 15.77
C PHE A 162 6.99 -14.48 15.77
N GLY A 163 6.77 -13.75 14.68
CA GLY A 163 7.11 -12.35 14.52
C GLY A 163 6.37 -11.73 13.35
N GLY A 164 6.68 -10.47 13.03
CA GLY A 164 6.00 -9.69 11.99
C GLY A 164 4.91 -8.78 12.57
N ALA A 165 4.22 -8.03 11.69
CA ALA A 165 3.29 -6.97 12.10
C ALA A 165 2.13 -7.46 12.97
N ASN A 166 1.62 -8.68 12.72
CA ASN A 166 0.55 -9.28 13.55
C ASN A 166 1.01 -9.66 14.96
N CYS A 167 2.30 -9.54 15.24
CA CYS A 167 2.90 -9.87 16.54
C CYS A 167 3.37 -8.63 17.30
N ASP A 168 3.10 -7.42 16.83
CA ASP A 168 3.59 -6.21 17.52
C ASP A 168 2.77 -5.88 18.78
N GLY A 169 3.42 -5.26 19.76
CA GLY A 169 2.77 -4.80 21.01
C GLY A 169 1.96 -5.88 21.73
N ASP A 170 0.72 -5.56 22.07
CA ASP A 170 -0.20 -6.45 22.80
C ASP A 170 -0.67 -7.63 21.97
N GLN A 171 -0.70 -7.50 20.63
CA GLN A 171 -1.09 -8.58 19.74
C GLN A 171 -0.19 -9.82 19.90
N GLY A 172 1.12 -9.61 19.90
CA GLY A 172 2.08 -10.69 20.12
C GLY A 172 2.02 -11.28 21.52
N ALA A 173 1.75 -10.47 22.54
CA ALA A 173 1.56 -10.94 23.89
C ALA A 173 0.29 -11.79 24.04
N ALA A 174 -0.82 -11.37 23.42
CA ALA A 174 -2.08 -12.12 23.39
C ALA A 174 -1.92 -13.43 22.61
N LEU A 175 -1.26 -13.40 21.46
CA LEU A 175 -0.98 -14.60 20.67
C LEU A 175 -0.19 -15.62 21.49
N HIS A 176 0.90 -15.23 22.12
CA HIS A 176 1.72 -16.11 22.94
C HIS A 176 0.96 -16.66 24.16
N ARG A 177 0.14 -15.83 24.80
CA ARG A 177 -0.61 -16.20 26.03
C ARG A 177 -1.70 -17.24 25.75
N ASN A 178 -2.37 -17.11 24.60
CA ASN A 178 -3.54 -17.93 24.27
C ASN A 178 -3.23 -19.21 23.49
N PHE A 179 -2.05 -19.34 22.89
CA PHE A 179 -1.66 -20.51 22.13
C PHE A 179 -0.41 -21.17 22.75
N ASP A 180 -0.61 -22.24 23.49
CA ASP A 180 0.46 -22.93 24.23
C ASP A 180 1.52 -23.58 23.35
N PHE A 181 1.18 -23.87 22.11
CA PHE A 181 2.09 -24.38 21.07
C PHE A 181 2.96 -23.27 20.43
N VAL A 182 2.81 -22.02 20.80
CA VAL A 182 3.69 -20.91 20.48
C VAL A 182 4.69 -20.72 21.63
N ASP A 183 5.94 -21.15 21.42
CA ASP A 183 6.95 -21.07 22.48
C ASP A 183 7.46 -19.64 22.69
N TYR A 184 7.66 -18.89 21.58
CA TYR A 184 8.22 -17.54 21.60
C TYR A 184 7.52 -16.60 20.62
N VAL A 185 7.42 -15.32 20.98
CA VAL A 185 7.03 -14.25 20.08
C VAL A 185 8.05 -13.11 20.17
N VAL A 186 8.58 -12.67 19.03
CA VAL A 186 9.43 -11.50 18.89
C VAL A 186 8.55 -10.33 18.45
N ARG A 187 8.40 -9.33 19.31
CA ARG A 187 7.62 -8.11 19.09
C ARG A 187 8.53 -6.96 18.66
N GLY A 188 8.07 -6.14 17.72
CA GLY A 188 8.85 -5.03 17.16
C GLY A 188 9.94 -5.49 16.18
N GLU A 189 11.08 -4.78 16.17
CA GLU A 189 12.17 -5.03 15.23
C GLU A 189 12.98 -6.28 15.60
N GLY A 190 13.00 -7.26 14.69
CA GLY A 190 13.52 -8.60 14.96
C GLY A 190 15.04 -8.77 14.85
N GLU A 191 15.77 -7.86 14.20
CA GLU A 191 17.19 -8.00 13.85
C GLU A 191 18.14 -8.18 15.07
N THR A 192 17.67 -7.76 16.23
CA THR A 192 18.42 -7.93 17.48
C THR A 192 17.80 -9.02 18.35
N ALA A 193 16.49 -9.00 18.54
CA ALA A 193 15.79 -9.89 19.46
C ALA A 193 15.80 -11.37 18.96
N PHE A 194 15.64 -11.60 17.65
CA PHE A 194 15.63 -12.96 17.11
C PHE A 194 17.01 -13.66 17.23
N PRO A 195 18.15 -13.09 16.81
CA PRO A 195 19.45 -13.70 17.06
C PRO A 195 19.79 -13.84 18.56
N ALA A 196 19.35 -12.92 19.41
CA ALA A 196 19.54 -13.04 20.87
C ALA A 196 18.75 -14.23 21.42
N LEU A 197 17.50 -14.44 20.98
CA LEU A 197 16.70 -15.62 21.30
C LEU A 197 17.43 -16.91 20.89
N LEU A 198 17.88 -17.00 19.63
CA LEU A 198 18.58 -18.19 19.12
C LEU A 198 19.84 -18.50 19.94
N THR A 199 20.59 -17.45 20.30
CA THR A 199 21.80 -17.59 21.15
C THR A 199 21.44 -18.08 22.54
N ALA A 200 20.38 -17.53 23.16
CA ALA A 200 19.90 -17.97 24.47
C ALA A 200 19.45 -19.44 24.44
N LEU A 201 18.73 -19.86 23.37
CA LEU A 201 18.33 -21.25 23.19
C LEU A 201 19.51 -22.21 23.02
N SER A 202 20.53 -21.84 22.26
CA SER A 202 21.72 -22.65 22.07
C SER A 202 22.51 -22.90 23.36
N ARG A 203 22.38 -21.99 24.33
CA ARG A 203 23.07 -22.03 25.64
C ARG A 203 22.19 -22.43 26.80
N ALA A 204 20.89 -22.69 26.56
CA ALA A 204 19.88 -22.89 27.60
C ALA A 204 19.86 -21.76 28.66
N ASP A 205 20.09 -20.49 28.22
CA ASP A 205 20.25 -19.33 29.08
C ASP A 205 18.88 -18.63 29.31
N THR A 206 18.22 -19.03 30.38
CA THR A 206 16.92 -18.45 30.79
C THR A 206 17.05 -16.97 31.21
N ALA A 207 18.19 -16.55 31.75
CA ALA A 207 18.41 -15.15 32.13
C ALA A 207 18.49 -14.24 30.89
N ALA A 208 19.11 -14.72 29.81
CA ALA A 208 19.14 -14.04 28.52
C ALA A 208 17.73 -13.92 27.91
N LEU A 209 16.90 -14.97 28.01
CA LEU A 209 15.49 -14.89 27.58
C LEU A 209 14.73 -13.79 28.34
N ALA A 210 14.87 -13.75 29.66
CA ALA A 210 14.17 -12.77 30.51
C ALA A 210 14.63 -11.32 30.26
N SER A 211 15.82 -11.12 29.72
CA SER A 211 16.39 -9.78 29.44
C SER A 211 16.26 -9.34 27.98
N THR A 212 15.83 -10.22 27.07
CA THR A 212 15.66 -9.86 25.64
C THR A 212 14.46 -8.95 25.44
N PRO A 213 14.63 -7.70 24.99
CA PRO A 213 13.51 -6.77 24.80
C PRO A 213 12.49 -7.28 23.76
N GLY A 214 11.21 -7.04 24.05
CA GLY A 214 10.12 -7.42 23.13
C GLY A 214 9.80 -8.92 23.07
N LEU A 215 10.60 -9.79 23.71
CA LEU A 215 10.38 -11.23 23.68
C LEU A 215 9.20 -11.64 24.55
N CYS A 216 8.28 -12.44 24.00
CA CYS A 216 7.34 -13.24 24.79
C CYS A 216 7.88 -14.67 24.90
N TRP A 217 7.80 -15.25 26.10
CA TRP A 217 8.34 -16.58 26.41
C TRP A 217 7.63 -17.17 27.64
N ARG A 218 7.76 -18.48 27.85
CA ARG A 218 7.22 -19.14 29.04
C ARG A 218 8.33 -19.40 30.04
N GLY A 219 8.08 -19.03 31.30
CA GLY A 219 9.01 -19.32 32.39
C GLY A 219 9.03 -20.81 32.75
N PRO A 220 9.96 -21.23 33.64
CA PRO A 220 10.03 -22.61 34.14
C PRO A 220 8.75 -23.06 34.84
N ASP A 221 7.92 -22.11 35.30
CA ASP A 221 6.60 -22.32 35.91
C ASP A 221 5.47 -22.48 34.89
N GLY A 222 5.79 -22.46 33.58
CA GLY A 222 4.81 -22.52 32.49
C GLY A 222 4.04 -21.22 32.23
N VAL A 223 4.28 -20.16 33.02
CA VAL A 223 3.56 -18.89 32.91
C VAL A 223 4.08 -18.09 31.72
N ALA A 224 3.16 -17.60 30.89
CA ALA A 224 3.47 -16.71 29.78
C ALA A 224 3.97 -15.34 30.30
N ARG A 225 5.07 -14.88 29.75
CA ARG A 225 5.72 -13.61 30.08
C ARG A 225 5.94 -12.80 28.83
N ALA A 226 5.76 -11.48 28.93
CA ALA A 226 6.05 -10.54 27.87
C ALA A 226 7.08 -9.52 28.41
N ASN A 227 8.30 -9.57 27.91
CA ASN A 227 9.33 -8.62 28.31
C ASN A 227 8.97 -7.21 27.83
N PRO A 228 9.44 -6.15 28.49
CA PRO A 228 9.28 -4.78 27.99
C PRO A 228 9.79 -4.65 26.56
N MET A 229 9.13 -3.80 25.77
CA MET A 229 9.59 -3.46 24.42
C MET A 229 10.96 -2.77 24.48
N ALA A 230 11.69 -2.81 23.37
CA ALA A 230 12.94 -2.06 23.25
C ALA A 230 12.69 -0.56 23.51
N SER A 231 13.59 0.11 24.23
CA SER A 231 13.44 1.53 24.58
C SER A 231 13.75 2.49 23.43
N ARG A 232 14.40 2.00 22.38
CA ARG A 232 14.74 2.74 21.17
C ARG A 232 14.62 1.85 19.93
N PRO A 233 14.30 2.43 18.76
CA PRO A 233 14.36 1.70 17.50
C PRO A 233 15.83 1.41 17.11
N LEU A 234 16.00 0.52 16.12
CA LEU A 234 17.29 0.29 15.47
C LEU A 234 17.80 1.57 14.79
N LEU A 235 19.10 1.77 14.80
CA LEU A 235 19.70 2.82 13.99
C LEU A 235 19.70 2.43 12.50
N PRO A 236 19.73 3.39 11.56
CA PRO A 236 19.69 3.08 10.12
C PRO A 236 20.76 2.11 9.65
N ASN A 237 21.97 2.17 10.22
CA ASN A 237 23.07 1.27 9.89
C ASN A 237 22.97 -0.12 10.57
N GLU A 238 22.01 -0.33 11.46
CA GLU A 238 21.68 -1.61 12.08
C GLU A 238 20.63 -2.39 11.27
N ILE A 239 19.97 -1.72 10.30
CA ILE A 239 18.98 -2.35 9.42
C ILE A 239 19.71 -3.23 8.41
N ILE A 240 19.41 -4.51 8.46
CA ILE A 240 20.09 -5.56 7.67
C ILE A 240 19.46 -5.68 6.30
N SER A 241 20.28 -5.79 5.26
CA SER A 241 19.80 -6.08 3.91
C SER A 241 19.25 -7.51 3.80
N PRO A 242 18.16 -7.72 3.03
CA PRO A 242 17.56 -9.04 2.88
C PRO A 242 18.36 -9.98 1.96
N ASP A 243 18.08 -11.29 2.09
CA ASP A 243 18.47 -12.34 1.16
C ASP A 243 17.20 -12.96 0.54
N TYR A 244 17.17 -13.08 -0.78
CA TYR A 244 16.02 -13.55 -1.53
C TYR A 244 16.29 -14.78 -2.41
N ASP A 245 17.47 -15.36 -2.35
CA ASP A 245 17.87 -16.48 -3.22
C ASP A 245 16.85 -17.62 -3.20
N GLY A 246 16.48 -18.07 -2.01
CA GLY A 246 15.54 -19.18 -1.85
C GLY A 246 14.14 -18.89 -2.43
N TYR A 247 13.71 -17.61 -2.45
CA TYR A 247 12.44 -17.25 -3.07
C TYR A 247 12.49 -17.40 -4.59
N PHE A 248 13.50 -16.83 -5.24
CA PHE A 248 13.63 -16.90 -6.70
C PHE A 248 13.83 -18.35 -7.18
N GLU A 249 14.67 -19.12 -6.50
CA GLU A 249 14.86 -20.55 -6.79
C GLU A 249 13.53 -21.33 -6.67
N ARG A 250 12.74 -21.06 -5.62
CA ARG A 250 11.46 -21.75 -5.39
C ARG A 250 10.39 -21.30 -6.39
N LEU A 251 10.34 -20.03 -6.74
CA LEU A 251 9.38 -19.48 -7.71
C LEU A 251 9.58 -20.11 -9.09
N GLU A 252 10.80 -20.28 -9.56
CA GLU A 252 11.10 -20.88 -10.88
C GLU A 252 10.54 -22.30 -11.03
N SER A 253 10.37 -23.03 -9.93
CA SER A 253 9.81 -24.38 -9.92
C SER A 253 8.31 -24.44 -9.59
N SER A 254 7.68 -23.28 -9.31
CA SER A 254 6.26 -23.19 -8.91
C SER A 254 5.35 -22.89 -10.09
N ALA A 255 4.12 -23.41 -10.04
CA ALA A 255 3.04 -23.02 -10.95
C ALA A 255 2.77 -21.50 -10.91
N ALA A 256 3.01 -20.85 -9.77
CA ALA A 256 2.89 -19.41 -9.61
C ALA A 256 3.80 -18.62 -10.56
N ARG A 257 4.92 -19.20 -11.03
CA ARG A 257 5.86 -18.53 -11.95
C ARG A 257 5.17 -18.03 -13.23
N SER A 258 4.21 -18.79 -13.74
CA SER A 258 3.45 -18.40 -14.93
C SER A 258 2.39 -17.32 -14.67
N TRP A 259 2.12 -16.99 -13.42
CA TRP A 259 1.08 -16.04 -13.04
C TRP A 259 1.63 -14.64 -12.76
N VAL A 260 2.91 -14.53 -12.46
CA VAL A 260 3.49 -13.29 -11.92
C VAL A 260 4.78 -12.90 -12.62
N GLU A 261 4.98 -11.59 -12.73
CA GLU A 261 6.30 -11.00 -12.92
C GLU A 261 6.84 -10.66 -11.53
N PRO A 262 7.93 -11.33 -11.11
CA PRO A 262 8.46 -11.13 -9.76
C PRO A 262 9.05 -9.74 -9.60
N LYS A 263 8.91 -9.18 -8.39
CA LYS A 263 9.47 -7.89 -8.00
C LYS A 263 10.37 -8.04 -6.79
N LEU A 264 11.33 -7.17 -6.67
CA LEU A 264 12.11 -7.01 -5.44
C LEU A 264 11.34 -6.21 -4.41
N VAL A 265 11.62 -6.43 -3.13
CA VAL A 265 11.17 -5.59 -2.04
C VAL A 265 12.39 -4.94 -1.40
N VAL A 266 12.37 -3.63 -1.27
CA VAL A 266 13.46 -2.87 -0.67
C VAL A 266 12.93 -1.90 0.37
N GLU A 267 13.73 -1.64 1.39
CA GLU A 267 13.39 -0.75 2.48
C GLU A 267 14.48 0.32 2.64
N GLY A 268 14.15 1.56 2.35
CA GLY A 268 15.03 2.72 2.53
C GLY A 268 14.87 3.39 3.90
N ALA A 269 13.65 3.35 4.46
CA ALA A 269 13.34 4.02 5.73
C ALA A 269 12.28 3.26 6.54
N ARG A 270 12.27 3.50 7.86
CA ARG A 270 11.25 3.05 8.82
C ARG A 270 10.67 4.23 9.58
N GLY A 271 9.42 4.08 10.02
CA GLY A 271 8.69 5.15 10.67
C GLY A 271 8.13 6.16 9.69
N CYS A 272 7.63 7.30 10.19
CA CYS A 272 7.02 8.32 9.35
C CYS A 272 7.36 9.72 9.90
N TRP A 273 8.11 10.53 9.12
CA TRP A 273 8.50 11.88 9.56
C TRP A 273 7.31 12.85 9.70
N TRP A 274 6.19 12.57 9.03
CA TRP A 274 4.93 13.28 9.28
C TRP A 274 4.31 12.80 10.59
N GLY A 275 4.27 11.47 10.79
CA GLY A 275 3.70 10.83 11.97
C GLY A 275 4.38 11.23 13.28
N GLU A 276 5.71 11.47 13.28
CA GLU A 276 6.44 11.96 14.45
C GLU A 276 5.88 13.29 14.99
N LYS A 277 5.38 14.16 14.09
CA LYS A 277 4.94 15.52 14.45
C LYS A 277 3.43 15.65 14.54
N HIS A 278 2.70 14.94 13.72
CA HIS A 278 1.25 15.10 13.51
C HIS A 278 0.45 13.83 13.71
N HIS A 279 0.88 12.70 13.17
CA HIS A 279 0.24 11.39 13.16
C HIS A 279 -1.20 11.44 12.61
N CYS A 280 -1.38 11.06 11.34
CA CYS A 280 -2.71 10.96 10.71
C CYS A 280 -3.63 10.12 11.59
N LYS A 281 -4.83 10.65 11.93
CA LYS A 281 -5.65 10.08 13.00
C LYS A 281 -6.16 8.65 12.76
N PHE A 282 -6.24 8.23 11.51
CA PHE A 282 -6.69 6.89 11.12
C PHE A 282 -5.55 5.88 10.99
N CYS A 283 -4.29 6.33 10.88
CA CYS A 283 -3.16 5.47 10.51
C CYS A 283 -2.67 4.65 11.71
N GLY A 284 -2.75 3.32 11.59
CA GLY A 284 -2.23 2.35 12.55
C GLY A 284 -0.81 1.85 12.27
N LEU A 285 -0.14 2.38 11.25
CA LEU A 285 1.22 1.97 10.91
C LEU A 285 2.25 2.45 11.95
N ASN A 286 3.41 1.77 11.99
CA ASN A 286 4.52 2.09 12.89
C ASN A 286 4.19 1.96 14.40
N GLY A 287 3.45 0.91 14.77
CA GLY A 287 2.96 0.69 16.13
C GLY A 287 4.01 0.83 17.22
N SER A 288 5.12 0.09 17.13
CA SER A 288 6.18 0.15 18.14
C SER A 288 7.03 1.42 18.05
N PHE A 289 7.34 1.90 16.85
CA PHE A 289 8.25 3.04 16.64
C PHE A 289 7.81 3.93 15.47
N MET A 290 7.20 5.07 15.80
CA MET A 290 6.87 6.11 14.82
C MET A 290 8.11 6.87 14.33
N GLN A 291 9.20 6.86 15.10
CA GLN A 291 10.40 7.62 14.78
C GLN A 291 10.93 7.30 13.38
N PHE A 292 11.06 8.34 12.55
CA PHE A 292 11.57 8.23 11.19
C PHE A 292 13.10 8.08 11.17
N ARG A 293 13.57 7.12 10.41
CA ARG A 293 14.99 6.85 10.19
C ARG A 293 15.19 6.20 8.82
N SER A 294 16.11 6.78 8.05
CA SER A 294 16.43 6.32 6.70
C SER A 294 17.86 5.82 6.61
N LYS A 295 18.08 4.81 5.80
CA LYS A 295 19.42 4.37 5.38
C LYS A 295 20.15 5.53 4.72
N SER A 296 21.49 5.56 4.82
CA SER A 296 22.25 6.53 4.03
C SER A 296 22.00 6.31 2.53
N PRO A 297 22.04 7.37 1.70
CA PRO A 297 21.84 7.24 0.25
C PRO A 297 22.79 6.22 -0.39
N ASN A 298 24.03 6.11 0.10
CA ASN A 298 25.00 5.13 -0.37
C ASN A 298 24.58 3.70 -0.03
N GLN A 299 24.20 3.47 1.23
CA GLN A 299 23.78 2.14 1.69
C GLN A 299 22.55 1.65 0.91
N PHE A 300 21.56 2.53 0.70
CA PHE A 300 20.33 2.14 0.02
C PHE A 300 20.57 1.94 -1.49
N TYR A 301 21.37 2.80 -2.12
CA TYR A 301 21.78 2.61 -3.51
C TYR A 301 22.50 1.27 -3.72
N ASP A 302 23.51 0.99 -2.92
CA ASP A 302 24.32 -0.24 -3.02
C ASP A 302 23.45 -1.49 -2.78
N GLU A 303 22.43 -1.41 -1.91
CA GLU A 303 21.47 -2.49 -1.67
C GLU A 303 20.60 -2.73 -2.92
N ILE A 304 20.02 -1.68 -3.49
CA ILE A 304 19.20 -1.75 -4.72
C ILE A 304 20.01 -2.40 -5.84
N ILE A 305 21.19 -1.85 -6.16
CA ILE A 305 22.00 -2.33 -7.29
C ILE A 305 22.42 -3.78 -7.08
N ARG A 306 22.87 -4.14 -5.87
CA ARG A 306 23.25 -5.52 -5.55
C ARG A 306 22.09 -6.51 -5.76
N LEU A 307 20.87 -6.16 -5.33
CA LEU A 307 19.70 -7.02 -5.49
C LEU A 307 19.30 -7.13 -6.97
N VAL A 308 19.35 -6.03 -7.72
CA VAL A 308 19.11 -6.01 -9.17
C VAL A 308 20.10 -6.90 -9.91
N GLU A 309 21.40 -6.74 -9.65
CA GLU A 309 22.46 -7.54 -10.29
C GLU A 309 22.35 -9.02 -9.94
N ARG A 310 22.01 -9.35 -8.69
CA ARG A 310 21.91 -10.74 -8.22
C ARG A 310 20.70 -11.46 -8.80
N HIS A 311 19.55 -10.83 -8.83
CA HIS A 311 18.28 -11.47 -9.20
C HIS A 311 17.80 -11.14 -10.61
N GLN A 312 18.48 -10.20 -11.31
CA GLN A 312 18.13 -9.75 -12.67
C GLN A 312 16.66 -9.27 -12.78
N VAL A 313 16.17 -8.57 -11.74
CA VAL A 313 14.83 -8.02 -11.65
C VAL A 313 14.93 -6.50 -11.46
N LEU A 314 14.21 -5.75 -12.31
CA LEU A 314 14.21 -4.29 -12.32
C LEU A 314 12.99 -3.68 -11.63
N ASP A 315 11.94 -4.48 -11.45
CA ASP A 315 10.71 -4.07 -10.77
C ASP A 315 10.84 -4.20 -9.27
N MET A 316 10.44 -3.17 -8.52
CA MET A 316 10.54 -3.23 -7.07
C MET A 316 9.50 -2.38 -6.33
N TYR A 317 9.10 -2.89 -5.17
CA TYR A 317 8.36 -2.15 -4.16
C TYR A 317 9.32 -1.60 -3.11
N VAL A 318 9.30 -0.29 -2.92
CA VAL A 318 9.89 0.35 -1.75
C VAL A 318 8.81 0.42 -0.68
N VAL A 319 9.05 -0.25 0.46
CA VAL A 319 8.03 -0.42 1.52
C VAL A 319 8.08 0.66 2.60
N ASP A 320 8.76 1.75 2.34
CA ASP A 320 8.82 2.91 3.23
C ASP A 320 7.44 3.56 3.33
N ASN A 321 6.96 3.86 4.54
CA ASN A 321 5.67 4.53 4.73
C ASN A 321 5.65 6.01 4.27
N ILE A 322 6.78 6.55 3.89
CA ILE A 322 6.93 7.89 3.33
C ILE A 322 8.37 8.10 2.81
N LEU A 323 8.49 8.66 1.62
CA LEU A 323 9.78 9.01 1.01
C LEU A 323 10.59 9.95 1.91
N ASP A 324 11.88 9.64 2.11
CA ASP A 324 12.83 10.61 2.68
C ASP A 324 13.07 11.75 1.69
N MET A 325 12.75 12.97 2.09
CA MET A 325 12.90 14.15 1.23
C MET A 325 14.38 14.43 0.85
N GLY A 326 15.33 13.95 1.63
CA GLY A 326 16.75 14.01 1.32
C GLY A 326 17.14 13.16 0.11
N TYR A 327 16.41 12.09 -0.16
CA TYR A 327 16.67 11.23 -1.32
C TYR A 327 16.43 11.92 -2.66
N LEU A 328 15.59 12.94 -2.72
CA LEU A 328 15.37 13.74 -3.93
C LEU A 328 16.67 14.34 -4.50
N THR A 329 17.63 14.69 -3.64
CA THR A 329 18.88 15.34 -4.04
C THR A 329 20.11 14.45 -3.87
N THR A 330 19.97 13.26 -3.30
CA THR A 330 21.11 12.39 -2.97
C THR A 330 21.05 11.01 -3.61
N LEU A 331 19.93 10.30 -3.47
CA LEU A 331 19.74 8.95 -4.01
C LEU A 331 19.23 8.97 -5.45
N LEU A 332 18.16 9.76 -5.74
CA LEU A 332 17.49 9.73 -7.04
C LEU A 332 18.42 10.10 -8.21
N PRO A 333 19.28 11.13 -8.12
CA PRO A 333 20.23 11.42 -9.20
C PRO A 333 21.15 10.24 -9.51
N ARG A 334 21.57 9.50 -8.47
CA ARG A 334 22.42 8.31 -8.67
C ARG A 334 21.67 7.15 -9.33
N LEU A 335 20.39 6.96 -8.99
CA LEU A 335 19.55 5.96 -9.67
C LEU A 335 19.37 6.31 -11.15
N THR A 336 19.12 7.58 -11.47
CA THR A 336 19.06 8.08 -12.85
C THR A 336 20.38 7.83 -13.60
N GLU A 337 21.53 8.12 -12.97
CA GLU A 337 22.86 7.95 -13.54
C GLU A 337 23.30 6.48 -13.63
N SER A 338 22.64 5.56 -12.93
CA SER A 338 23.00 4.14 -12.91
C SER A 338 22.87 3.44 -14.25
N GLY A 339 22.02 3.96 -15.14
CA GLY A 339 21.74 3.38 -16.46
C GLY A 339 20.84 2.12 -16.43
N TYR A 340 20.33 1.71 -15.25
CA TYR A 340 19.34 0.65 -15.15
C TYR A 340 17.93 1.18 -15.45
N ASP A 341 17.14 0.45 -16.22
CA ASP A 341 15.71 0.73 -16.45
C ASP A 341 14.85 0.26 -15.27
N LEU A 342 15.05 0.91 -14.11
CA LEU A 342 14.36 0.57 -12.87
C LEU A 342 12.87 0.92 -12.96
N ARG A 343 12.03 0.11 -12.36
CA ARG A 343 10.59 0.35 -12.21
C ARG A 343 10.19 0.25 -10.75
N LEU A 344 10.10 1.41 -10.11
CA LEU A 344 9.89 1.52 -8.66
C LEU A 344 8.45 1.94 -8.35
N HIS A 345 7.89 1.35 -7.28
CA HIS A 345 6.72 1.85 -6.58
C HIS A 345 7.15 2.44 -5.24
N TYR A 346 6.65 3.63 -4.87
CA TYR A 346 7.05 4.32 -3.64
C TYR A 346 5.88 5.11 -3.01
N GLU A 347 5.77 5.08 -1.67
CA GLU A 347 4.83 5.94 -0.93
C GLU A 347 5.40 7.34 -0.75
N ILE A 348 4.61 8.35 -1.12
CA ILE A 348 5.03 9.75 -1.10
C ILE A 348 4.03 10.65 -0.36
N LYS A 349 4.48 11.81 0.08
CA LYS A 349 3.58 12.85 0.60
C LYS A 349 2.88 13.58 -0.55
N GLY A 350 1.57 13.87 -0.39
CA GLY A 350 0.75 14.55 -1.40
C GLY A 350 1.10 16.01 -1.70
N ASN A 351 2.16 16.58 -1.14
CA ASN A 351 2.58 17.98 -1.34
C ASN A 351 3.80 18.17 -2.25
N LEU A 352 4.29 17.10 -2.89
CA LEU A 352 5.42 17.20 -3.83
C LEU A 352 5.09 18.16 -4.99
N ARG A 353 6.11 18.86 -5.48
CA ARG A 353 6.01 19.76 -6.64
C ARG A 353 6.32 19.01 -7.93
N ARG A 354 5.95 19.60 -9.06
CA ARG A 354 6.18 19.02 -10.39
C ARG A 354 7.65 18.64 -10.63
N ASP A 355 8.58 19.56 -10.33
CA ASP A 355 10.02 19.31 -10.45
C ASP A 355 10.49 18.08 -9.67
N GLN A 356 9.92 17.86 -8.48
CA GLN A 356 10.21 16.70 -7.64
C GLN A 356 9.58 15.42 -8.20
N LEU A 357 8.35 15.48 -8.72
CA LEU A 357 7.70 14.33 -9.38
C LEU A 357 8.43 13.92 -10.66
N THR A 358 8.91 14.90 -11.46
CA THR A 358 9.75 14.63 -12.63
C THR A 358 11.04 13.93 -12.21
N ALA A 359 11.70 14.40 -11.16
CA ALA A 359 12.92 13.75 -10.65
C ALA A 359 12.66 12.32 -10.16
N LEU A 360 11.46 12.02 -9.60
CA LEU A 360 11.06 10.66 -9.26
C LEU A 360 10.92 9.80 -10.54
N ALA A 361 10.23 10.32 -11.57
CA ALA A 361 10.05 9.59 -12.83
C ALA A 361 11.40 9.33 -13.52
N ASP A 362 12.29 10.33 -13.58
CA ASP A 362 13.63 10.21 -14.17
C ASP A 362 14.49 9.15 -13.44
N ALA A 363 14.25 8.92 -12.16
CA ALA A 363 14.93 7.91 -11.36
C ALA A 363 14.30 6.50 -11.46
N GLY A 364 13.30 6.33 -12.33
CA GLY A 364 12.65 5.04 -12.58
C GLY A 364 11.41 4.77 -11.72
N LEU A 365 10.85 5.76 -11.01
CA LEU A 365 9.54 5.57 -10.41
C LEU A 365 8.47 5.55 -11.51
N VAL A 366 7.67 4.51 -11.54
CA VAL A 366 6.55 4.34 -12.48
C VAL A 366 5.20 4.48 -11.78
N SER A 367 5.17 4.16 -10.49
CA SER A 367 3.98 4.25 -9.65
C SER A 367 4.32 4.89 -8.31
N VAL A 368 3.40 5.69 -7.81
CA VAL A 368 3.52 6.34 -6.50
C VAL A 368 2.23 6.17 -5.72
N GLN A 369 2.35 6.02 -4.40
CA GLN A 369 1.19 6.06 -3.50
C GLN A 369 1.21 7.37 -2.72
N PRO A 370 0.56 8.44 -3.23
CA PRO A 370 0.44 9.68 -2.50
C PRO A 370 -0.65 9.58 -1.44
N GLY A 371 -0.38 10.10 -0.25
CA GLY A 371 -1.40 10.17 0.78
C GLY A 371 -2.48 11.21 0.47
N VAL A 372 -3.30 10.99 -0.56
CA VAL A 372 -4.40 11.88 -1.00
C VAL A 372 -5.59 11.80 -0.04
N GLU A 373 -6.12 10.62 0.17
CA GLU A 373 -7.20 10.20 1.07
C GLU A 373 -8.55 10.92 0.87
N ASN A 374 -8.57 12.18 0.47
CA ASN A 374 -9.78 12.98 0.28
C ASN A 374 -9.47 14.26 -0.54
N LEU A 375 -10.49 14.88 -1.12
CA LEU A 375 -10.37 16.14 -1.84
C LEU A 375 -10.98 17.34 -1.09
N SER A 376 -11.58 17.12 0.10
CA SER A 376 -12.07 18.18 0.99
C SER A 376 -10.98 18.62 1.96
N THR A 377 -10.58 19.88 1.88
CA THR A 377 -9.63 20.48 2.85
C THR A 377 -10.12 20.36 4.29
N ARG A 378 -11.45 20.44 4.51
CA ARG A 378 -12.01 20.32 5.86
C ARG A 378 -11.84 18.88 6.40
N VAL A 379 -12.14 17.87 5.60
CA VAL A 379 -11.96 16.46 5.97
C VAL A 379 -10.46 16.14 6.16
N LEU A 380 -9.58 16.61 5.28
CA LEU A 380 -8.13 16.47 5.41
C LEU A 380 -7.58 17.10 6.72
N LYS A 381 -8.20 18.18 7.21
CA LYS A 381 -7.89 18.75 8.54
C LYS A 381 -8.38 17.86 9.68
N ILE A 382 -9.56 17.24 9.54
CA ILE A 382 -10.07 16.26 10.51
C ILE A 382 -9.07 15.11 10.65
N MET A 383 -8.50 14.62 9.54
CA MET A 383 -7.52 13.54 9.48
C MET A 383 -6.12 13.93 10.01
N ASP A 384 -5.82 15.22 10.16
CA ASP A 384 -4.48 15.78 10.41
C ASP A 384 -3.46 15.47 9.30
N LYS A 385 -3.91 15.56 8.02
CA LYS A 385 -3.05 15.29 6.84
C LYS A 385 -2.10 16.43 6.49
N GLY A 386 -2.39 17.67 6.91
CA GLY A 386 -1.58 18.86 6.64
C GLY A 386 -1.47 19.26 5.17
N ILE A 387 -2.50 18.93 4.37
CA ILE A 387 -2.60 19.21 2.94
C ILE A 387 -4.03 19.68 2.61
N THR A 388 -4.22 20.36 1.47
CA THR A 388 -5.55 20.83 1.01
C THR A 388 -6.02 20.01 -0.19
N GLY A 389 -7.35 20.00 -0.45
CA GLY A 389 -7.93 19.33 -1.61
C GLY A 389 -7.34 19.84 -2.93
N CYS A 390 -7.15 21.15 -3.07
CA CYS A 390 -6.49 21.73 -4.26
C CYS A 390 -5.04 21.28 -4.42
N GLN A 391 -4.30 21.05 -3.32
CA GLN A 391 -2.94 20.49 -3.41
C GLN A 391 -2.95 19.03 -3.85
N ASN A 392 -3.92 18.24 -3.41
CA ASN A 392 -4.11 16.87 -3.87
C ASN A 392 -4.42 16.81 -5.37
N VAL A 393 -5.35 17.64 -5.87
CA VAL A 393 -5.67 17.74 -7.30
C VAL A 393 -4.45 18.21 -8.10
N ARG A 394 -3.69 19.20 -7.60
CA ARG A 394 -2.43 19.60 -8.21
C ARG A 394 -1.46 18.43 -8.33
N LEU A 395 -1.29 17.64 -7.27
CA LEU A 395 -0.39 16.48 -7.30
C LEU A 395 -0.84 15.46 -8.36
N LEU A 396 -2.13 15.12 -8.45
CA LEU A 396 -2.64 14.20 -9.48
C LEU A 396 -2.36 14.73 -10.89
N ARG A 397 -2.55 16.05 -11.12
CA ARG A 397 -2.22 16.71 -12.39
C ARG A 397 -0.72 16.65 -12.70
N ASP A 398 0.11 16.98 -11.71
CA ASP A 398 1.56 17.03 -11.87
C ASP A 398 2.16 15.63 -12.05
N ALA A 399 1.58 14.61 -11.39
CA ALA A 399 1.92 13.20 -11.62
C ALA A 399 1.59 12.75 -13.05
N ALA A 400 0.40 13.11 -13.57
CA ALA A 400 0.04 12.85 -14.95
C ALA A 400 1.00 13.52 -15.94
N SER A 401 1.44 14.76 -15.65
CA SER A 401 2.43 15.49 -16.47
C SER A 401 3.82 14.84 -16.44
N ALA A 402 4.19 14.18 -15.33
CA ALA A 402 5.46 13.47 -15.16
C ALA A 402 5.41 12.02 -15.63
N GLY A 403 4.26 11.51 -16.10
CA GLY A 403 4.10 10.12 -16.52
C GLY A 403 4.04 9.11 -15.35
N LEU A 404 3.78 9.58 -14.13
CA LEU A 404 3.64 8.74 -12.95
C LEU A 404 2.19 8.26 -12.78
N ALA A 405 2.01 7.03 -12.33
CA ALA A 405 0.71 6.45 -11.99
C ALA A 405 0.48 6.55 -10.46
N PRO A 406 -0.34 7.49 -9.96
CA PRO A 406 -0.72 7.54 -8.55
C PRO A 406 -1.76 6.46 -8.22
N ALA A 407 -1.50 5.65 -7.18
CA ALA A 407 -2.46 4.74 -6.55
C ALA A 407 -2.99 5.41 -5.28
N TRP A 408 -4.31 5.57 -5.14
CA TRP A 408 -4.86 6.29 -4.00
C TRP A 408 -6.32 5.92 -3.71
N ASN A 409 -6.71 6.02 -2.45
CA ASN A 409 -8.06 5.72 -1.97
C ASN A 409 -8.80 7.01 -1.57
N TYR A 410 -10.13 6.96 -1.59
CA TYR A 410 -10.97 8.01 -1.05
C TYR A 410 -11.59 7.52 0.26
N LEU A 411 -11.21 8.12 1.38
CA LEU A 411 -11.65 7.73 2.71
C LEU A 411 -12.76 8.65 3.22
N TYR A 412 -13.77 8.07 3.86
CA TYR A 412 -14.88 8.77 4.53
C TYR A 412 -15.23 8.08 5.85
N GLY A 413 -16.14 8.67 6.63
CA GLY A 413 -16.58 8.13 7.90
C GLY A 413 -15.86 8.75 9.10
N PHE A 414 -15.29 9.94 8.93
CA PHE A 414 -14.58 10.63 10.01
C PHE A 414 -15.52 11.40 10.94
N PRO A 415 -15.23 11.46 12.26
CA PRO A 415 -16.03 12.23 13.20
C PRO A 415 -16.14 13.70 12.79
N GLY A 416 -17.36 14.21 12.62
CA GLY A 416 -17.63 15.62 12.34
C GLY A 416 -17.53 16.03 10.86
N GLU A 417 -17.35 15.12 9.92
CA GLU A 417 -17.57 15.42 8.50
C GLU A 417 -19.08 15.62 8.19
N LEU A 418 -19.37 16.34 7.12
CA LEU A 418 -20.72 16.76 6.75
C LEU A 418 -20.96 16.51 5.25
N PRO A 419 -22.21 16.36 4.78
CA PRO A 419 -22.54 16.23 3.35
C PRO A 419 -21.97 17.37 2.49
N GLU A 420 -21.89 18.58 3.03
CA GLU A 420 -21.35 19.77 2.36
C GLU A 420 -19.84 19.67 2.08
N ASP A 421 -19.14 18.75 2.73
CA ASP A 421 -17.73 18.46 2.45
C ASP A 421 -17.54 17.61 1.18
N TYR A 422 -18.60 16.95 0.72
CA TYR A 422 -18.56 15.97 -0.37
C TYR A 422 -19.35 16.39 -1.60
N LEU A 423 -20.60 16.80 -1.45
CA LEU A 423 -21.52 17.06 -2.57
C LEU A 423 -20.96 18.10 -3.58
N PRO A 424 -20.40 19.26 -3.14
CA PRO A 424 -19.82 20.22 -4.08
C PRO A 424 -18.56 19.73 -4.79
N LEU A 425 -17.87 18.75 -4.22
CA LEU A 425 -16.68 18.14 -4.82
C LEU A 425 -17.06 17.04 -5.81
N ILE A 426 -18.06 16.22 -5.50
CA ILE A 426 -18.63 15.21 -6.41
C ILE A 426 -19.07 15.86 -7.73
N GLU A 427 -19.70 17.03 -7.69
CA GLU A 427 -20.08 17.80 -8.88
C GLU A 427 -18.88 18.19 -9.76
N GLN A 428 -17.66 18.24 -9.20
CA GLN A 428 -16.44 18.62 -9.92
C GLN A 428 -15.65 17.41 -10.46
N PHE A 429 -15.97 16.16 -10.09
CA PHE A 429 -15.27 14.96 -10.57
C PHE A 429 -15.20 14.88 -12.10
N PRO A 430 -16.23 15.26 -12.88
CA PRO A 430 -16.11 15.29 -14.34
C PRO A 430 -14.96 16.15 -14.87
N ALA A 431 -14.55 17.20 -14.14
CA ALA A 431 -13.40 18.02 -14.52
C ALA A 431 -12.07 17.27 -14.34
N LEU A 432 -12.05 16.23 -13.50
CA LEU A 432 -10.87 15.42 -13.14
C LEU A 432 -10.76 14.09 -13.89
N HIS A 433 -11.75 13.69 -14.70
CA HIS A 433 -11.80 12.37 -15.35
C HIS A 433 -10.54 12.00 -16.14
N HIS A 434 -9.76 12.96 -16.60
CA HIS A 434 -8.49 12.74 -17.30
C HIS A 434 -7.31 12.43 -16.37
N LEU A 435 -7.42 12.71 -15.07
CA LEU A 435 -6.43 12.38 -14.05
C LEU A 435 -6.67 10.96 -13.54
N THR A 436 -5.63 10.32 -13.04
CA THR A 436 -5.74 8.95 -12.50
C THR A 436 -6.81 8.89 -11.42
N PRO A 437 -7.83 8.04 -11.57
CA PRO A 437 -8.92 7.92 -10.59
C PRO A 437 -8.41 7.26 -9.31
N LEU A 438 -9.22 7.35 -8.28
CA LEU A 438 -9.05 6.59 -7.04
C LEU A 438 -9.27 5.10 -7.27
N ASP A 439 -8.62 4.27 -6.44
CA ASP A 439 -8.78 2.82 -6.50
C ASP A 439 -10.08 2.38 -5.82
N VAL A 440 -10.36 2.90 -4.62
CA VAL A 440 -11.56 2.55 -3.84
C VAL A 440 -12.10 3.74 -3.03
N VAL A 441 -13.41 3.76 -2.84
CA VAL A 441 -14.09 4.59 -1.82
C VAL A 441 -14.36 3.72 -0.62
N ALA A 442 -13.74 4.03 0.52
CA ALA A 442 -13.82 3.22 1.72
C ALA A 442 -14.21 4.03 2.96
N ARG A 443 -15.13 3.48 3.77
CA ARG A 443 -15.33 3.95 5.15
C ARG A 443 -14.11 3.55 5.96
N ILE A 444 -13.59 4.45 6.80
CA ILE A 444 -12.45 4.13 7.64
C ILE A 444 -12.78 3.02 8.64
N VAL A 445 -11.79 2.18 8.88
CA VAL A 445 -11.79 1.19 9.96
C VAL A 445 -10.84 1.69 11.04
N VAL A 446 -11.19 1.53 12.30
CA VAL A 446 -10.28 1.87 13.39
C VAL A 446 -9.22 0.78 13.51
N GLU A 447 -7.99 1.17 13.27
CA GLU A 447 -6.82 0.29 13.36
C GLU A 447 -6.12 0.45 14.71
N ARG A 448 -5.55 -0.64 15.23
CA ARG A 448 -4.65 -0.59 16.39
C ARG A 448 -3.50 0.38 16.11
N PHE A 449 -3.00 1.02 17.15
CA PHE A 449 -1.95 2.03 17.13
C PHE A 449 -2.36 3.39 16.53
N SER A 450 -3.48 3.48 15.81
CA SER A 450 -3.95 4.77 15.31
C SER A 450 -4.34 5.71 16.45
N PRO A 451 -4.28 7.04 16.26
CA PRO A 451 -4.84 7.98 17.23
C PRO A 451 -6.32 7.73 17.55
N TYR A 452 -7.13 7.26 16.60
CA TYR A 452 -8.53 6.90 16.88
C TYR A 452 -8.67 5.69 17.81
N PHE A 453 -7.74 4.75 17.77
CA PHE A 453 -7.69 3.65 18.73
C PHE A 453 -7.17 4.10 20.11
N ASN A 454 -6.09 4.87 20.13
CA ASN A 454 -5.39 5.23 21.37
C ASN A 454 -6.08 6.35 22.16
N ARG A 455 -6.98 7.12 21.54
CA ARG A 455 -7.63 8.31 22.10
C ARG A 455 -9.14 8.29 21.88
N PRO A 456 -9.90 7.65 22.78
CA PRO A 456 -11.36 7.52 22.66
C PRO A 456 -12.10 8.86 22.53
N GLU A 457 -11.53 9.94 23.08
CA GLU A 457 -12.08 11.31 22.97
C GLU A 457 -12.14 11.84 21.53
N LEU A 458 -11.46 11.20 20.58
CA LEU A 458 -11.54 11.55 19.16
C LEU A 458 -12.83 11.07 18.47
N GLY A 459 -13.68 10.29 19.16
CA GLY A 459 -15.06 10.05 18.76
C GLY A 459 -15.44 8.59 18.50
N PHE A 460 -14.49 7.68 18.30
CA PHE A 460 -14.79 6.26 18.08
C PHE A 460 -14.81 5.47 19.40
N THR A 461 -15.96 5.51 20.07
CA THR A 461 -16.17 4.75 21.31
C THR A 461 -17.64 4.33 21.47
N PRO A 462 -17.98 3.10 21.91
CA PRO A 462 -17.05 2.04 22.28
C PRO A 462 -16.38 1.36 21.08
N LEU A 463 -15.23 0.75 21.30
CA LEU A 463 -14.58 -0.12 20.34
C LEU A 463 -14.81 -1.60 20.70
N ALA A 464 -14.95 -2.44 19.69
CA ALA A 464 -14.94 -3.91 19.83
C ALA A 464 -14.03 -4.51 18.74
N PRO A 465 -13.46 -5.71 18.93
CA PRO A 465 -12.76 -6.40 17.85
C PRO A 465 -13.65 -6.53 16.62
N ALA A 466 -13.12 -6.39 15.43
CA ALA A 466 -13.91 -6.62 14.22
C ALA A 466 -14.54 -8.03 14.23
N PRO A 467 -15.75 -8.24 13.68
CA PRO A 467 -16.46 -9.52 13.73
C PRO A 467 -15.65 -10.70 13.23
N SER A 468 -14.75 -10.47 12.27
CA SER A 468 -13.84 -11.47 11.72
C SER A 468 -13.01 -12.19 12.79
N TYR A 469 -12.60 -11.50 13.86
CA TYR A 469 -11.84 -12.14 14.94
C TYR A 469 -12.65 -13.18 15.69
N ARG A 470 -13.93 -12.92 15.95
CA ARG A 470 -14.83 -13.93 16.57
C ARG A 470 -15.12 -15.09 15.62
N ARG A 471 -15.15 -14.85 14.31
CA ARG A 471 -15.33 -15.91 13.31
C ARG A 471 -14.08 -16.80 13.17
N ILE A 472 -12.90 -16.25 13.39
CA ILE A 472 -11.64 -16.98 13.28
C ILE A 472 -11.28 -17.68 14.59
N TYR A 473 -11.30 -16.97 15.72
CA TYR A 473 -10.74 -17.41 17.00
C TYR A 473 -11.80 -17.76 18.04
N ASP A 474 -11.52 -18.79 18.85
CA ASP A 474 -12.29 -19.16 20.04
C ASP A 474 -11.61 -18.62 21.30
N LEU A 475 -11.71 -17.33 21.47
CA LEU A 475 -11.08 -16.61 22.57
C LEU A 475 -12.10 -15.70 23.26
N PRO A 476 -11.93 -15.46 24.58
CA PRO A 476 -12.71 -14.45 25.29
C PRO A 476 -12.56 -13.07 24.65
N GLU A 477 -13.58 -12.23 24.77
CA GLU A 477 -13.61 -10.88 24.19
C GLU A 477 -12.39 -10.02 24.57
N ALA A 478 -11.95 -10.10 25.83
CA ALA A 478 -10.78 -9.37 26.30
C ALA A 478 -9.50 -9.81 25.58
N GLU A 479 -9.36 -11.10 25.27
CA GLU A 479 -8.21 -11.61 24.52
C GLU A 479 -8.29 -11.25 23.04
N LEU A 480 -9.50 -11.23 22.47
CA LEU A 480 -9.72 -10.72 21.12
C LEU A 480 -9.41 -9.22 21.01
N MET A 481 -9.74 -8.44 22.06
CA MET A 481 -9.35 -7.02 22.12
C MET A 481 -7.84 -6.83 22.07
N ASP A 482 -7.06 -7.67 22.74
CA ASP A 482 -5.60 -7.60 22.70
C ASP A 482 -5.03 -8.12 21.38
N LEU A 483 -5.65 -9.16 20.79
CA LEU A 483 -5.17 -9.78 19.54
C LEU A 483 -5.52 -8.98 18.28
N ALA A 484 -6.64 -8.26 18.29
CA ALA A 484 -7.17 -7.61 17.09
C ALA A 484 -6.30 -6.44 16.62
N TYR A 485 -6.17 -6.29 15.30
CA TYR A 485 -5.63 -5.10 14.65
C TYR A 485 -6.75 -4.14 14.19
N MET A 486 -7.89 -4.69 13.72
CA MET A 486 -9.05 -3.92 13.27
C MET A 486 -10.18 -3.98 14.29
N PHE A 487 -10.89 -2.86 14.42
CA PHE A 487 -11.96 -2.69 15.40
C PHE A 487 -13.24 -2.19 14.74
N SER A 488 -14.36 -2.75 15.18
CA SER A 488 -15.69 -2.18 14.97
C SER A 488 -15.87 -0.98 15.89
N ALA A 489 -16.45 0.08 15.35
CA ALA A 489 -16.77 1.32 16.03
C ALA A 489 -18.14 1.80 15.60
N PRO A 490 -18.77 2.75 16.33
CA PRO A 490 -19.96 3.42 15.84
C PRO A 490 -19.70 4.08 14.48
N GLU A 491 -20.65 3.95 13.56
CA GLU A 491 -20.58 4.63 12.26
C GLU A 491 -20.76 6.13 12.46
N LEU A 492 -19.78 6.88 11.97
CA LEU A 492 -19.74 8.34 12.05
C LEU A 492 -19.56 8.94 10.65
N GLY A 493 -19.68 10.25 10.56
CA GLY A 493 -19.48 10.99 9.33
C GLY A 493 -20.71 11.07 8.44
N ILE A 494 -20.53 11.03 7.12
CA ILE A 494 -21.63 11.08 6.15
C ILE A 494 -22.45 9.79 6.17
N ASP A 495 -23.75 9.94 5.86
CA ASP A 495 -24.67 8.81 5.71
C ASP A 495 -24.43 8.04 4.40
N GLU A 496 -25.04 6.85 4.29
CA GLU A 496 -24.88 5.99 3.11
C GLU A 496 -25.41 6.62 1.82
N SER A 497 -26.41 7.52 1.89
CA SER A 497 -26.92 8.22 0.70
C SER A 497 -25.87 9.12 0.06
N VAL A 498 -25.06 9.82 0.85
CA VAL A 498 -23.94 10.63 0.37
C VAL A 498 -22.76 9.73 -0.07
N ALA A 499 -22.50 8.67 0.69
CA ALA A 499 -21.46 7.71 0.35
C ALA A 499 -21.76 6.98 -0.98
N ASP A 500 -23.03 6.64 -1.26
CA ASP A 500 -23.46 6.05 -2.54
C ASP A 500 -23.24 7.01 -3.71
N GLN A 501 -23.54 8.30 -3.54
CA GLN A 501 -23.26 9.32 -4.55
C GLN A 501 -21.76 9.44 -4.81
N LEU A 502 -20.94 9.39 -3.76
CA LEU A 502 -19.48 9.42 -3.88
C LEU A 502 -18.96 8.16 -4.63
N ARG A 503 -19.46 6.97 -4.28
CA ARG A 503 -19.11 5.71 -4.97
C ARG A 503 -19.50 5.76 -6.45
N ALA A 504 -20.73 6.16 -6.76
CA ALA A 504 -21.21 6.28 -8.14
C ALA A 504 -20.38 7.26 -8.98
N ALA A 505 -19.99 8.40 -8.40
CA ALA A 505 -19.15 9.39 -9.08
C ALA A 505 -17.70 8.89 -9.27
N ALA A 506 -17.17 8.14 -8.31
CA ALA A 506 -15.88 7.49 -8.42
C ALA A 506 -15.85 6.42 -9.52
N GLU A 507 -16.89 5.58 -9.60
CA GLU A 507 -17.05 4.60 -10.68
C GLU A 507 -17.20 5.27 -12.05
N GLU A 508 -17.93 6.41 -12.14
CA GLU A 508 -17.98 7.18 -13.38
C GLU A 508 -16.59 7.68 -13.76
N TRP A 509 -15.80 8.23 -12.81
CA TRP A 509 -14.42 8.66 -13.05
C TRP A 509 -13.55 7.51 -13.56
N GLN A 510 -13.58 6.34 -12.92
CA GLN A 510 -12.83 5.15 -13.35
C GLN A 510 -13.20 4.73 -14.79
N ARG A 511 -14.49 4.71 -15.12
CA ARG A 511 -14.96 4.35 -16.48
C ARG A 511 -14.55 5.36 -17.55
N GLU A 512 -14.66 6.66 -17.22
CA GLU A 512 -14.41 7.73 -18.20
C GLU A 512 -12.91 8.07 -18.32
N HIS A 513 -12.07 7.71 -17.37
CA HIS A 513 -10.63 8.02 -17.34
C HIS A 513 -9.91 7.62 -18.62
N VAL A 514 -10.12 6.37 -19.08
CA VAL A 514 -9.42 5.81 -20.24
C VAL A 514 -9.68 6.62 -21.52
N ARG A 515 -10.84 7.28 -21.60
CA ARG A 515 -11.29 8.06 -22.78
C ARG A 515 -11.13 9.57 -22.60
N SER A 516 -10.81 10.01 -21.40
CA SER A 516 -10.72 11.44 -21.06
C SER A 516 -9.30 11.96 -21.22
N ARG A 517 -9.18 13.16 -21.75
CA ARG A 517 -7.91 13.92 -21.84
C ARG A 517 -8.19 15.38 -21.57
N LEU A 518 -7.28 16.05 -20.88
CA LEU A 518 -7.18 17.50 -20.80
C LEU A 518 -5.71 17.88 -20.68
N SER A 519 -5.17 18.41 -21.74
CA SER A 519 -3.76 18.79 -21.82
C SER A 519 -3.61 20.29 -22.09
N GLN A 520 -2.51 20.87 -21.65
CA GLN A 520 -2.10 22.25 -21.92
C GLN A 520 -0.80 22.30 -22.71
N LEU A 521 -0.71 23.33 -23.56
CA LEU A 521 0.52 23.73 -24.24
C LEU A 521 0.72 25.24 -24.04
N ASP A 522 1.79 25.62 -23.35
CA ASP A 522 2.16 27.03 -23.13
C ASP A 522 3.05 27.49 -24.27
N LEU A 523 2.56 28.46 -25.08
CA LEU A 523 3.25 29.01 -26.23
C LEU A 523 3.93 30.37 -25.92
N GLY A 524 3.97 30.76 -24.65
CA GLY A 524 4.55 32.03 -24.20
C GLY A 524 3.54 33.17 -24.17
N ASP A 525 2.94 33.55 -25.27
CA ASP A 525 1.92 34.62 -25.39
C ASP A 525 0.49 34.07 -25.25
N SER A 526 0.30 32.78 -25.37
CA SER A 526 -0.99 32.11 -25.31
C SER A 526 -0.86 30.71 -24.70
N ILE A 527 -1.99 30.17 -24.21
CA ILE A 527 -2.09 28.81 -23.71
C ILE A 527 -3.17 28.08 -24.50
N VAL A 528 -2.81 26.94 -25.08
CA VAL A 528 -3.75 26.08 -25.79
C VAL A 528 -4.14 24.94 -24.86
N LEU A 529 -5.43 24.76 -24.63
CA LEU A 529 -6.03 23.66 -23.88
C LEU A 529 -6.71 22.72 -24.87
N ILE A 530 -6.42 21.43 -24.76
CA ILE A 530 -6.98 20.38 -25.61
C ILE A 530 -7.79 19.43 -24.70
N SER A 531 -9.07 19.27 -24.98
CA SER A 531 -10.00 18.49 -24.16
C SER A 531 -10.69 17.40 -24.95
N ARG A 532 -10.73 16.20 -24.39
CA ARG A 532 -11.59 15.07 -24.77
C ARG A 532 -12.29 14.54 -23.52
N ARG A 533 -13.27 15.28 -23.00
CA ARG A 533 -14.03 14.90 -21.81
C ARG A 533 -15.51 15.01 -22.12
N ARG A 534 -16.24 13.92 -21.97
CA ARG A 534 -17.64 13.78 -22.39
C ARG A 534 -18.59 14.83 -21.83
N ARG A 535 -18.30 15.35 -20.64
CA ARG A 535 -19.16 16.34 -19.95
C ARG A 535 -18.98 17.78 -20.43
N PHE A 536 -18.00 18.06 -21.30
CA PHE A 536 -17.67 19.42 -21.74
C PHE A 536 -17.71 19.52 -23.26
N ASP A 537 -18.54 20.44 -23.79
CA ASP A 537 -18.79 20.63 -25.23
C ASP A 537 -17.71 21.49 -25.90
N TRP A 538 -16.42 21.25 -25.58
CA TRP A 538 -15.32 21.89 -26.24
C TRP A 538 -14.12 20.95 -26.37
N THR A 539 -13.40 21.11 -27.46
CA THR A 539 -12.22 20.29 -27.76
C THR A 539 -10.91 21.08 -27.72
N VAL A 540 -10.92 22.32 -28.17
CA VAL A 540 -9.77 23.20 -28.13
C VAL A 540 -10.20 24.57 -27.59
N LEU A 541 -9.45 25.10 -26.65
CA LEU A 541 -9.63 26.46 -26.13
C LEU A 541 -8.27 27.15 -26.07
N THR A 542 -8.16 28.33 -26.69
CA THR A 542 -6.95 29.13 -26.64
C THR A 542 -7.16 30.36 -25.76
N LEU A 543 -6.38 30.47 -24.70
CA LEU A 543 -6.31 31.65 -23.84
C LEU A 543 -5.31 32.61 -24.48
N ARG A 544 -5.76 33.82 -24.88
CA ARG A 544 -4.94 34.84 -25.51
C ARG A 544 -4.95 36.17 -24.77
N ASP A 545 -5.96 36.39 -23.93
CA ASP A 545 -6.00 37.56 -23.07
C ASP A 545 -4.83 37.50 -22.08
N PRO A 546 -3.98 38.52 -21.98
CA PRO A 546 -2.81 38.51 -21.11
C PRO A 546 -3.16 38.25 -19.62
N VAL A 547 -4.33 38.73 -19.16
CA VAL A 547 -4.80 38.51 -17.80
C VAL A 547 -5.20 37.06 -17.61
N GLU A 548 -5.89 36.47 -18.59
CA GLU A 548 -6.26 35.04 -18.54
C GLU A 548 -5.02 34.15 -18.55
N VAL A 549 -4.04 34.40 -19.43
CA VAL A 549 -2.78 33.68 -19.51
C VAL A 549 -2.02 33.77 -18.18
N ALA A 550 -1.90 34.96 -17.62
CA ALA A 550 -1.19 35.19 -16.36
C ALA A 550 -1.95 34.52 -15.18
N ALA A 551 -3.29 34.60 -15.14
CA ALA A 551 -4.10 33.95 -14.13
C ALA A 551 -4.01 32.43 -14.19
N PHE A 552 -4.03 31.86 -15.41
CA PHE A 552 -3.89 30.41 -15.60
C PHE A 552 -2.54 29.90 -15.10
N ARG A 553 -1.44 30.56 -15.45
CA ARG A 553 -0.10 30.23 -14.95
C ARG A 553 0.01 30.34 -13.43
N LEU A 554 -0.61 31.36 -12.83
CA LEU A 554 -0.66 31.47 -11.37
C LEU A 554 -1.39 30.30 -10.72
N LEU A 555 -2.46 29.79 -11.36
CA LEU A 555 -3.23 28.63 -10.88
C LEU A 555 -2.50 27.29 -11.09
N ASP A 556 -1.27 27.29 -11.55
CA ASP A 556 -0.37 26.12 -11.40
C ASP A 556 -0.23 25.75 -9.92
N GLN A 557 -0.33 26.73 -9.04
CA GLN A 557 -0.41 26.53 -7.59
C GLN A 557 -1.78 26.94 -7.04
N PRO A 558 -2.27 26.30 -5.95
CA PRO A 558 -3.53 26.70 -5.35
C PRO A 558 -3.54 28.15 -4.88
N HIS A 559 -4.48 28.95 -5.37
CA HIS A 559 -4.64 30.35 -4.98
C HIS A 559 -6.09 30.71 -4.64
N LYS A 560 -6.26 31.61 -3.66
CA LYS A 560 -7.54 32.30 -3.42
C LYS A 560 -7.70 33.47 -4.40
N PRO A 561 -8.94 33.86 -4.79
CA PRO A 561 -9.17 34.97 -5.71
C PRO A 561 -8.46 36.27 -5.31
N ALA A 562 -8.48 36.62 -4.03
CA ALA A 562 -7.76 37.79 -3.51
C ALA A 562 -6.23 37.74 -3.69
N ALA A 563 -5.64 36.53 -3.70
CA ALA A 563 -4.21 36.37 -3.95
C ALA A 563 -3.89 36.51 -5.45
N LEU A 564 -4.76 35.99 -6.34
CA LEU A 564 -4.65 36.20 -7.77
C LEU A 564 -4.73 37.70 -8.12
N LEU A 565 -5.71 38.40 -7.56
CA LEU A 565 -5.87 39.84 -7.77
C LEU A 565 -4.62 40.65 -7.39
N ARG A 566 -4.00 40.33 -6.25
CA ARG A 566 -2.74 40.98 -5.83
C ARG A 566 -1.58 40.69 -6.78
N LYS A 567 -1.46 39.44 -7.25
CA LYS A 567 -0.37 39.03 -8.15
C LYS A 567 -0.52 39.57 -9.56
N LEU A 568 -1.74 39.82 -10.02
CA LEU A 568 -2.04 40.44 -11.31
C LEU A 568 -1.90 41.97 -11.29
N ALA A 569 -1.56 42.57 -10.15
CA ALA A 569 -1.06 43.94 -10.01
C ALA A 569 -1.81 45.02 -10.83
N GLY A 570 -3.13 45.17 -10.66
CA GLY A 570 -3.91 46.21 -11.33
C GLY A 570 -4.36 45.90 -12.77
N GLN A 571 -3.99 44.74 -13.30
CA GLN A 571 -4.42 44.27 -14.62
C GLN A 571 -5.86 43.69 -14.60
N ALA A 572 -6.40 43.41 -13.42
CA ALA A 572 -7.73 42.81 -13.26
C ALA A 572 -8.50 43.47 -12.10
N THR A 573 -9.82 43.35 -12.13
CA THR A 573 -10.70 43.72 -11.02
C THR A 573 -11.14 42.48 -10.25
N ALA A 574 -11.59 42.63 -9.00
CA ALA A 574 -12.10 41.50 -8.20
C ALA A 574 -13.28 40.80 -8.91
N ALA A 575 -14.23 41.55 -9.43
CA ALA A 575 -15.37 41.01 -10.19
C ALA A 575 -14.92 40.30 -11.48
N GLY A 576 -13.88 40.81 -12.16
CA GLY A 576 -13.31 40.16 -13.34
C GLY A 576 -12.68 38.80 -13.03
N ILE A 577 -11.94 38.70 -11.93
CA ILE A 577 -11.36 37.43 -11.46
C ILE A 577 -12.46 36.43 -11.08
N GLU A 578 -13.47 36.83 -10.34
CA GLU A 578 -14.60 35.96 -9.99
C GLU A 578 -15.34 35.44 -11.23
N THR A 579 -15.65 36.33 -12.18
CA THR A 579 -16.27 35.94 -13.45
C THR A 579 -15.41 34.96 -14.25
N LEU A 580 -14.09 35.18 -14.29
CA LEU A 580 -13.12 34.31 -14.96
C LEU A 580 -13.10 32.91 -14.33
N LEU A 581 -12.98 32.82 -13.00
CA LEU A 581 -12.94 31.57 -12.26
C LEU A 581 -14.26 30.80 -12.38
N ASP A 582 -15.40 31.46 -12.34
CA ASP A 582 -16.71 30.86 -12.56
C ASP A 582 -16.87 30.30 -13.97
N ARG A 583 -16.38 31.02 -14.98
CA ARG A 583 -16.33 30.54 -16.36
C ARG A 583 -15.44 29.30 -16.46
N TRP A 584 -14.24 29.33 -15.91
CA TRP A 584 -13.32 28.20 -15.95
C TRP A 584 -13.81 26.99 -15.17
N ARG A 585 -14.53 27.19 -14.07
CA ARG A 585 -15.18 26.09 -13.35
C ARG A 585 -16.24 25.41 -14.22
N ARG A 586 -17.10 26.18 -14.91
CA ARG A 586 -18.09 25.63 -15.84
C ARG A 586 -17.48 24.90 -17.04
N LEU A 587 -16.32 25.32 -17.50
CA LEU A 587 -15.57 24.66 -18.56
C LEU A 587 -14.75 23.46 -18.05
N GLY A 588 -14.73 23.19 -16.75
CA GLY A 588 -13.94 22.11 -16.15
C GLY A 588 -12.42 22.30 -16.27
N ILE A 589 -11.96 23.54 -16.29
CA ILE A 589 -10.53 23.91 -16.40
C ILE A 589 -9.90 24.04 -15.01
N VAL A 590 -10.69 24.40 -14.01
CA VAL A 590 -10.25 24.58 -12.62
C VAL A 590 -11.05 23.70 -11.67
N PHE A 591 -10.39 23.28 -10.62
CA PHE A 591 -10.97 22.67 -9.42
C PHE A 591 -10.94 23.68 -8.27
N THR A 592 -11.94 23.66 -7.40
CA THR A 592 -12.01 24.55 -6.24
C THR A 592 -12.44 23.82 -4.98
N ASP A 593 -11.75 24.13 -3.89
CA ASP A 593 -12.09 23.68 -2.54
C ASP A 593 -11.62 24.70 -1.50
N ALA A 594 -12.41 24.94 -0.45
CA ALA A 594 -12.13 25.89 0.63
C ALA A 594 -11.74 27.29 0.14
N GLY A 595 -12.35 27.74 -0.97
CA GLY A 595 -12.10 29.04 -1.58
C GLY A 595 -10.73 29.19 -2.26
N GLN A 596 -10.00 28.10 -2.47
CA GLN A 596 -8.83 28.03 -3.32
C GLN A 596 -9.20 27.46 -4.69
N TYR A 597 -8.44 27.83 -5.71
CA TYR A 597 -8.58 27.34 -7.07
C TYR A 597 -7.23 26.84 -7.59
N VAL A 598 -7.26 25.82 -8.43
CA VAL A 598 -6.10 25.26 -9.13
C VAL A 598 -6.54 24.82 -10.53
N HIS A 599 -5.74 25.03 -11.56
CA HIS A 599 -6.05 24.47 -12.87
C HIS A 599 -5.78 22.96 -12.90
N VAL A 600 -6.54 22.24 -13.72
CA VAL A 600 -6.48 20.76 -13.75
C VAL A 600 -5.84 20.19 -15.03
N ALA A 601 -5.45 21.02 -16.01
CA ALA A 601 -4.85 20.57 -17.25
C ALA A 601 -3.41 20.06 -17.03
N ALA A 602 -3.12 18.83 -17.42
CA ALA A 602 -1.78 18.27 -17.43
C ALA A 602 -0.94 18.86 -18.58
N GLU A 603 0.39 18.80 -18.51
CA GLU A 603 1.22 19.16 -19.66
C GLU A 603 1.03 18.14 -20.79
N ALA A 604 1.00 18.63 -22.02
CA ALA A 604 0.88 17.76 -23.19
C ALA A 604 2.13 16.91 -23.37
N THR A 605 1.95 15.61 -23.53
CA THR A 605 3.05 14.70 -23.85
C THR A 605 3.43 14.79 -25.34
N ASN A 606 4.65 14.36 -25.69
CA ASN A 606 5.09 14.30 -27.10
C ASN A 606 4.14 13.47 -27.97
N ASP A 607 3.64 12.35 -27.45
CA ASP A 607 2.65 11.51 -28.15
C ASP A 607 1.33 12.25 -28.40
N GLU A 608 0.88 13.05 -27.46
CA GLU A 608 -0.32 13.87 -27.62
C GLU A 608 -0.11 14.98 -28.64
N LEU A 609 1.06 15.58 -28.68
CA LEU A 609 1.43 16.60 -29.67
C LEU A 609 1.48 16.01 -31.08
N LEU A 610 2.06 14.84 -31.26
CA LEU A 610 2.09 14.14 -32.55
C LEU A 610 0.68 13.78 -33.04
N ARG A 611 -0.18 13.26 -32.15
CA ARG A 611 -1.59 12.97 -32.51
C ARG A 611 -2.41 14.23 -32.77
N PHE A 612 -2.03 15.35 -32.19
CA PHE A 612 -2.65 16.64 -32.45
C PHE A 612 -2.30 17.12 -33.86
N GLU A 613 -1.05 16.98 -34.30
CA GLU A 613 -0.63 17.31 -35.68
C GLU A 613 -1.36 16.44 -36.72
N GLU A 614 -1.52 15.14 -36.49
CA GLU A 614 -2.29 14.26 -37.38
C GLU A 614 -3.76 14.70 -37.53
N HIS A 615 -4.40 15.19 -36.46
CA HIS A 615 -5.77 15.69 -36.52
C HIS A 615 -5.90 17.04 -37.22
N PHE A 616 -4.90 17.91 -37.13
CA PHE A 616 -4.89 19.21 -37.78
C PHE A 616 -4.56 19.12 -39.28
N VAL A 617 -3.69 18.19 -39.65
CA VAL A 617 -3.36 17.93 -41.06
C VAL A 617 -4.55 17.31 -41.82
N GLY A 618 -5.38 16.51 -41.13
CA GLY A 618 -6.61 15.92 -41.70
C GLY A 618 -7.80 16.89 -41.85
N SER A 619 -7.75 18.07 -41.25
CA SER A 619 -8.83 19.09 -41.28
C SER A 619 -8.45 20.40 -41.99
N ARG A 620 -7.39 20.42 -42.78
CA ARG A 620 -7.17 21.56 -43.68
C ARG A 620 -8.27 21.55 -44.75
N PRO A 621 -9.05 22.62 -44.89
CA PRO A 621 -9.91 22.76 -46.07
C PRO A 621 -9.04 22.75 -47.30
N ASP A 622 -9.46 21.99 -48.30
CA ASP A 622 -8.81 21.82 -49.58
C ASP A 622 -8.17 23.10 -50.10
N ILE A 623 -6.86 23.19 -50.01
CA ILE A 623 -6.12 24.09 -50.91
C ILE A 623 -6.05 23.30 -52.24
N VAL A 624 -7.03 23.55 -53.09
CA VAL A 624 -7.02 23.13 -54.49
C VAL A 624 -5.77 23.73 -55.14
N GLY A 625 -4.86 22.91 -55.54
CA GLY A 625 -3.80 23.33 -56.42
C GLY A 625 -2.51 22.52 -56.36
N GLY A 626 -2.46 21.48 -57.17
CA GLY A 626 -1.26 21.17 -57.96
C GLY A 626 -0.27 20.13 -57.43
N ALA A 627 -0.33 19.01 -58.17
CA ALA A 627 0.79 18.16 -58.57
C ALA A 627 1.35 17.11 -57.59
N ASP A 628 0.97 15.88 -57.92
CA ASP A 628 1.75 14.63 -57.90
C ASP A 628 3.12 14.63 -57.22
N SER A 629 3.25 13.86 -56.16
CA SER A 629 4.46 13.10 -55.91
C SER A 629 4.14 11.81 -55.10
N PRO A 630 4.35 10.62 -55.69
CA PRO A 630 4.14 9.35 -55.06
C PRO A 630 5.45 8.90 -54.37
N ALA A 631 5.60 9.20 -53.09
CA ALA A 631 6.73 8.65 -52.34
C ALA A 631 6.49 8.75 -50.84
N MET A 632 5.46 8.07 -50.32
CA MET A 632 5.34 7.72 -48.86
C MET A 632 4.36 6.58 -48.64
N ALA A 633 4.48 5.50 -49.43
CA ALA A 633 3.67 4.30 -49.25
C ALA A 633 4.51 3.02 -48.99
N GLU A 634 5.71 3.17 -48.39
CA GLU A 634 6.55 2.01 -48.03
C GLU A 634 7.30 2.22 -46.70
N ALA A 635 6.59 2.41 -45.63
CA ALA A 635 7.19 2.36 -44.30
C ALA A 635 6.21 1.97 -43.18
N VAL A 636 5.24 1.09 -43.48
CA VAL A 636 4.50 0.39 -42.41
C VAL A 636 4.32 -1.07 -42.86
N GLY A 637 5.36 -1.87 -42.62
CA GLY A 637 5.34 -3.29 -42.92
C GLY A 637 6.72 -3.93 -42.76
N ALA A 638 7.17 -4.06 -41.51
CA ALA A 638 8.07 -5.11 -41.06
C ALA A 638 8.06 -5.12 -39.52
#